data_76ca45150e9656b9a66bb159baf80cf2
#
_entry.id   76ca45150e9656b9a66bb159baf80cf2
#
_cell.length_a   1.000
_cell.length_b   1.000
_cell.length_c   1.000
_cell.angle_alpha   90.00
_cell.angle_beta   90.00
_cell.angle_gamma   90.00
#
_symmetry.space_group_name_H-M   'P 1'
#
loop_
_entity.id
_entity.type
_entity.pdbx_description
1 polymer ?
#
loop_
_entity_poly.entity_id
_entity_poly.type
_entity_poly.pdbx_seq_one_letter_code
_entity_poly.pdbx_strand_id
1 'polypeptide(L)'
;MEASFEITLQMAIAVLAGISAQVLAAYLRLPSIVLLLLLGILFGSDGLGLLHPHLLGTGLEVIVALATAIILFEGGLNLDLRELGRVSVSLQLLVTLGTLITLLGGSMAAHWLGEFPWNIAFLYASIVVVTGPTVVGPLLKQINVDRQVATLLEGEGVLIDPVGAILAFVVLDTILNGDAQPINAIVGLLMRLGVGAAIGGAGGYLMSLIFKRASFLSFELKNLVVLAILWSLFTLSQMIRSESGVMTTVVAGAVFANSSVPEERLLRSFKGQLTILSVSVLFILLAADLSIASVFALGWGSLLTVLVLMFVVRPINILFCTWNSDLNWRQKLFLSWVAPRGIVSASVASLFAILLTQRGINGGDSIKALVFLTIIMTVVCQGLTAGWVARFLQITSKDAIGAVIVGCNPLSLLIARFFQERGENVVMIDTDPQCLLQAESQNLRVIASSALDAAVLEEAGLASMGTFLAMTSNGEVNFVLAQRAAEEFNPPRVLAVFPRDPQASSSANNKVNQAFIPDLAIKTWNEYLNDGRVKLGTTTLNESEFSTQHDRIQEKIRTGVLIPLLVEREERLQVMPANQEWQVGDRIIYLLHDPRPSLLKRLSGATQSTPLSLEKLPEVEDLPLVQLSELSTTESAGR
;
A
#
# COMPACT_ATOMS: atom_id res chain seq x y z
N MET A 1 -1.59 46.69 -1.07
CA MET A 1 -2.79 45.95 -1.45
C MET A 1 -2.55 45.09 -2.70
N GLU A 2 -1.90 45.60 -3.74
CA GLU A 2 -1.63 44.82 -4.97
C GLU A 2 -0.77 43.59 -4.72
N ALA A 3 0.35 43.71 -4.02
CA ALA A 3 1.21 42.54 -3.73
C ALA A 3 0.51 41.43 -2.91
N SER A 4 -0.34 41.81 -1.94
CA SER A 4 -1.11 40.85 -1.15
C SER A 4 -2.17 40.14 -1.98
N PHE A 5 -2.79 40.85 -2.94
CA PHE A 5 -3.76 40.26 -3.86
C PHE A 5 -3.07 39.30 -4.84
N GLU A 6 -1.92 39.67 -5.40
CA GLU A 6 -1.15 38.82 -6.29
C GLU A 6 -0.74 37.50 -5.61
N ILE A 7 -0.22 37.54 -4.38
CA ILE A 7 0.13 36.33 -3.61
C ILE A 7 -1.11 35.46 -3.40
N THR A 8 -2.24 36.05 -3.04
CA THR A 8 -3.49 35.31 -2.84
C THR A 8 -3.96 34.65 -4.15
N LEU A 9 -3.86 35.35 -5.27
CA LEU A 9 -4.19 34.84 -6.59
C LEU A 9 -3.28 33.67 -7.00
N GLN A 10 -1.97 33.80 -6.78
CA GLN A 10 -0.99 32.73 -7.03
C GLN A 10 -1.33 31.45 -6.26
N MET A 11 -1.65 31.57 -4.97
CA MET A 11 -2.05 30.42 -4.16
C MET A 11 -3.36 29.80 -4.63
N ALA A 12 -4.36 30.62 -4.97
CA ALA A 12 -5.64 30.12 -5.48
C ALA A 12 -5.47 29.36 -6.81
N ILE A 13 -4.67 29.89 -7.75
CA ILE A 13 -4.34 29.22 -9.01
C ILE A 13 -3.58 27.93 -8.76
N ALA A 14 -2.60 27.91 -7.86
CA ALA A 14 -1.82 26.72 -7.54
C ALA A 14 -2.70 25.59 -6.98
N VAL A 15 -3.62 25.94 -6.05
CA VAL A 15 -4.58 24.97 -5.49
C VAL A 15 -5.52 24.44 -6.57
N LEU A 16 -6.11 25.35 -7.38
CA LEU A 16 -7.03 24.98 -8.45
C LEU A 16 -6.37 24.06 -9.48
N ALA A 17 -5.17 24.43 -9.95
CA ALA A 17 -4.40 23.64 -10.90
C ALA A 17 -4.02 22.28 -10.32
N GLY A 18 -3.60 22.24 -9.04
CA GLY A 18 -3.23 21.01 -8.34
C GLY A 18 -4.39 20.03 -8.21
N ILE A 19 -5.54 20.51 -7.76
CA ILE A 19 -6.74 19.65 -7.63
C ILE A 19 -7.26 19.24 -9.01
N SER A 20 -7.23 20.13 -10.01
CA SER A 20 -7.62 19.79 -11.39
C SER A 20 -6.70 18.70 -11.97
N ALA A 21 -5.39 18.75 -11.70
CA ALA A 21 -4.45 17.69 -12.07
C ALA A 21 -4.81 16.34 -11.45
N GLN A 22 -5.18 16.32 -10.16
CA GLN A 22 -5.59 15.09 -9.46
C GLN A 22 -6.86 14.48 -10.07
N VAL A 23 -7.88 15.33 -10.32
CA VAL A 23 -9.13 14.89 -10.94
C VAL A 23 -8.88 14.35 -12.36
N LEU A 24 -8.08 15.04 -13.15
CA LEU A 24 -7.74 14.61 -14.50
C LEU A 24 -6.93 13.32 -14.51
N ALA A 25 -6.00 13.16 -13.54
CA ALA A 25 -5.22 11.95 -13.35
C ALA A 25 -6.11 10.74 -13.03
N ALA A 26 -7.08 10.91 -12.13
CA ALA A 26 -8.05 9.88 -11.80
C ALA A 26 -8.90 9.49 -13.02
N TYR A 27 -9.35 10.46 -13.80
CA TYR A 27 -10.13 10.21 -15.03
C TYR A 27 -9.32 9.47 -16.10
N LEU A 28 -8.07 9.91 -16.35
CA LEU A 28 -7.18 9.31 -17.35
C LEU A 28 -6.49 8.04 -16.87
N ARG A 29 -6.61 7.68 -15.58
CA ARG A 29 -5.90 6.57 -14.92
C ARG A 29 -4.38 6.68 -15.06
N LEU A 30 -3.86 7.89 -14.98
CA LEU A 30 -2.43 8.19 -14.99
C LEU A 30 -1.93 8.54 -13.58
N PRO A 31 -0.64 8.35 -13.29
CA PRO A 31 -0.06 8.84 -12.04
C PRO A 31 -0.24 10.35 -11.91
N SER A 32 -0.86 10.81 -10.81
CA SER A 32 -1.20 12.23 -10.61
C SER A 32 0.00 13.18 -10.70
N ILE A 33 1.17 12.70 -10.29
CA ILE A 33 2.40 13.49 -10.27
C ILE A 33 2.85 13.89 -11.67
N VAL A 34 2.62 13.04 -12.68
CA VAL A 34 2.92 13.37 -14.08
C VAL A 34 2.11 14.60 -14.53
N LEU A 35 0.81 14.62 -14.21
CA LEU A 35 -0.04 15.75 -14.55
C LEU A 35 0.23 16.98 -13.72
N LEU A 36 0.59 16.82 -12.45
CA LEU A 36 1.02 17.92 -11.59
C LEU A 36 2.27 18.62 -12.14
N LEU A 37 3.27 17.86 -12.57
CA LEU A 37 4.47 18.41 -13.21
C LEU A 37 4.14 19.11 -14.53
N LEU A 38 3.35 18.47 -15.38
CA LEU A 38 2.97 19.05 -16.70
C LEU A 38 2.17 20.34 -16.54
N LEU A 39 1.15 20.36 -15.67
CA LEU A 39 0.36 21.57 -15.43
C LEU A 39 1.15 22.65 -14.69
N GLY A 40 2.06 22.28 -13.78
CA GLY A 40 2.95 23.21 -13.12
C GLY A 40 3.85 23.93 -14.15
N ILE A 41 4.50 23.19 -15.04
CA ILE A 41 5.31 23.77 -16.13
C ILE A 41 4.44 24.61 -17.08
N LEU A 42 3.25 24.11 -17.45
CA LEU A 42 2.34 24.84 -18.36
C LEU A 42 1.88 26.18 -17.77
N PHE A 43 1.58 26.23 -16.48
CA PHE A 43 1.14 27.48 -15.82
C PHE A 43 2.29 28.33 -15.31
N GLY A 44 3.52 27.80 -15.30
CA GLY A 44 4.72 28.51 -14.90
C GLY A 44 5.14 29.63 -15.84
N SER A 45 6.24 30.31 -15.50
CA SER A 45 6.78 31.47 -16.21
C SER A 45 7.12 31.18 -17.69
N ASP A 46 7.62 30.00 -17.98
CA ASP A 46 8.01 29.59 -19.34
C ASP A 46 6.83 29.03 -20.18
N GLY A 47 5.65 28.82 -19.55
CA GLY A 47 4.43 28.38 -20.19
C GLY A 47 3.44 29.53 -20.39
N LEU A 48 2.29 29.48 -19.72
CA LEU A 48 1.25 30.52 -19.80
C LEU A 48 1.56 31.76 -18.96
N GLY A 49 2.57 31.72 -18.10
CA GLY A 49 2.94 32.84 -17.24
C GLY A 49 1.88 33.20 -16.20
N LEU A 50 1.08 32.25 -15.75
CA LEU A 50 0.03 32.46 -14.73
C LEU A 50 0.57 32.32 -13.31
N LEU A 51 1.59 31.48 -13.12
CA LEU A 51 2.23 31.21 -11.83
C LEU A 51 3.65 31.73 -11.81
N HIS A 52 3.94 32.52 -10.79
CA HIS A 52 5.25 33.11 -10.52
C HIS A 52 5.64 32.83 -9.06
N PRO A 53 6.13 31.61 -8.72
CA PRO A 53 6.40 31.20 -7.34
C PRO A 53 7.38 32.10 -6.59
N HIS A 54 8.31 32.75 -7.30
CA HIS A 54 9.25 33.68 -6.72
C HIS A 54 8.60 34.93 -6.04
N LEU A 55 7.35 35.27 -6.42
CA LEU A 55 6.57 36.32 -5.75
C LEU A 55 6.20 35.97 -4.31
N LEU A 56 6.17 34.66 -3.98
CA LEU A 56 5.93 34.19 -2.62
C LEU A 56 7.12 34.43 -1.68
N GLY A 57 8.31 34.67 -2.23
CA GLY A 57 9.52 34.91 -1.44
C GLY A 57 9.75 33.84 -0.36
N THR A 58 10.03 34.26 0.88
CA THR A 58 10.19 33.36 2.03
C THR A 58 8.93 32.56 2.38
N GLY A 59 7.75 33.00 1.92
CA GLY A 59 6.49 32.26 2.09
C GLY A 59 6.52 30.90 1.38
N LEU A 60 7.20 30.80 0.23
CA LEU A 60 7.36 29.53 -0.47
C LEU A 60 8.14 28.51 0.39
N GLU A 61 9.23 28.92 1.03
CA GLU A 61 10.03 28.07 1.91
C GLU A 61 9.21 27.55 3.11
N VAL A 62 8.39 28.40 3.72
CA VAL A 62 7.51 28.03 4.83
C VAL A 62 6.45 27.02 4.38
N ILE A 63 5.81 27.25 3.22
CA ILE A 63 4.82 26.33 2.66
C ILE A 63 5.47 24.97 2.37
N VAL A 64 6.64 24.98 1.75
CA VAL A 64 7.42 23.76 1.47
C VAL A 64 7.74 23.01 2.76
N ALA A 65 8.25 23.67 3.79
CA ALA A 65 8.62 23.06 5.06
C ALA A 65 7.42 22.42 5.78
N LEU A 66 6.31 23.16 5.92
CA LEU A 66 5.12 22.69 6.62
C LEU A 66 4.40 21.57 5.86
N ALA A 67 4.33 21.67 4.53
CA ALA A 67 3.74 20.63 3.70
C ALA A 67 4.61 19.36 3.69
N THR A 68 5.94 19.49 3.61
CA THR A 68 6.86 18.36 3.71
C THR A 68 6.73 17.65 5.06
N ALA A 69 6.55 18.39 6.16
CA ALA A 69 6.31 17.81 7.47
C ALA A 69 5.05 16.92 7.50
N ILE A 70 3.95 17.34 6.86
CA ILE A 70 2.71 16.56 6.75
C ILE A 70 2.95 15.29 5.94
N ILE A 71 3.56 15.42 4.77
CA ILE A 71 3.84 14.33 3.83
C ILE A 71 4.70 13.24 4.49
N LEU A 72 5.77 13.64 5.15
CA LEU A 72 6.70 12.72 5.81
C LEU A 72 6.10 12.06 7.04
N PHE A 73 5.28 12.78 7.79
CA PHE A 73 4.54 12.21 8.92
C PHE A 73 3.57 11.12 8.45
N GLU A 74 2.83 11.37 7.36
CA GLU A 74 1.98 10.34 6.76
C GLU A 74 2.79 9.16 6.26
N GLY A 75 3.93 9.41 5.60
CA GLY A 75 4.88 8.36 5.23
C GLY A 75 5.27 7.50 6.45
N GLY A 76 5.63 8.13 7.56
CA GLY A 76 5.93 7.45 8.81
C GLY A 76 4.76 6.64 9.39
N LEU A 77 3.53 7.16 9.28
CA LEU A 77 2.31 6.46 9.71
C LEU A 77 2.02 5.17 8.91
N ASN A 78 2.42 5.16 7.66
CA ASN A 78 2.23 4.01 6.77
C ASN A 78 3.31 2.93 6.94
N LEU A 79 4.36 3.19 7.74
CA LEU A 79 5.41 2.20 8.03
C LEU A 79 4.91 1.14 9.00
N ASP A 80 4.66 -0.07 8.50
CA ASP A 80 4.42 -1.24 9.34
C ASP A 80 5.77 -1.83 9.82
N LEU A 81 6.14 -1.54 11.08
CA LEU A 81 7.40 -2.01 11.65
C LEU A 81 7.50 -3.55 11.71
N ARG A 82 6.38 -4.27 11.72
CA ARG A 82 6.38 -5.75 11.74
C ARG A 82 6.73 -6.31 10.36
N GLU A 83 6.22 -5.70 9.30
CA GLU A 83 6.56 -6.09 7.92
C GLU A 83 7.97 -5.66 7.54
N LEU A 84 8.38 -4.47 7.97
CA LEU A 84 9.76 -4.02 7.83
C LEU A 84 10.76 -4.99 8.46
N GLY A 85 10.39 -5.68 9.55
CA GLY A 85 11.21 -6.70 10.19
C GLY A 85 11.58 -7.87 9.25
N ARG A 86 10.74 -8.21 8.28
CA ARG A 86 11.00 -9.30 7.31
C ARG A 86 11.97 -8.90 6.19
N VAL A 87 12.01 -7.62 5.84
CA VAL A 87 12.88 -7.07 4.77
C VAL A 87 13.99 -6.16 5.33
N SER A 88 14.18 -6.18 6.65
CA SER A 88 14.97 -5.20 7.40
C SER A 88 16.42 -5.08 6.91
N VAL A 89 17.09 -6.18 6.58
CA VAL A 89 18.50 -6.17 6.15
C VAL A 89 18.64 -5.49 4.79
N SER A 90 17.82 -5.86 3.80
CA SER A 90 17.86 -5.25 2.47
C SER A 90 17.50 -3.78 2.54
N LEU A 91 16.51 -3.40 3.36
CA LEU A 91 16.10 -2.02 3.55
C LEU A 91 17.19 -1.19 4.22
N GLN A 92 17.82 -1.71 5.27
CA GLN A 92 18.96 -1.04 5.92
C GLN A 92 20.13 -0.84 4.95
N LEU A 93 20.43 -1.85 4.13
CA LEU A 93 21.47 -1.73 3.10
C LEU A 93 21.09 -0.70 2.03
N LEU A 94 19.83 -0.63 1.60
CA LEU A 94 19.37 0.38 0.63
C LEU A 94 19.53 1.80 1.19
N VAL A 95 19.17 2.03 2.45
CA VAL A 95 19.26 3.34 3.09
C VAL A 95 20.70 3.74 3.44
N THR A 96 21.61 2.79 3.65
CA THR A 96 23.02 3.06 4.01
C THR A 96 23.98 2.89 2.83
N LEU A 97 24.24 1.65 2.42
CA LEU A 97 25.14 1.34 1.31
C LEU A 97 24.58 1.86 -0.02
N GLY A 98 23.27 1.74 -0.22
CA GLY A 98 22.60 2.24 -1.43
C GLY A 98 22.71 3.75 -1.58
N THR A 99 22.61 4.49 -0.48
CA THR A 99 22.89 5.93 -0.43
C THR A 99 24.31 6.24 -0.89
N LEU A 100 25.30 5.50 -0.38
CA LEU A 100 26.70 5.69 -0.75
C LEU A 100 26.94 5.35 -2.23
N ILE A 101 26.39 4.24 -2.73
CA ILE A 101 26.51 3.86 -4.15
C ILE A 101 25.89 4.93 -5.05
N THR A 102 24.71 5.46 -4.69
CA THR A 102 24.02 6.50 -5.46
C THR A 102 24.78 7.82 -5.38
N LEU A 103 25.31 8.19 -4.22
CA LEU A 103 26.12 9.40 -4.04
C LEU A 103 27.39 9.35 -4.92
N LEU A 104 28.15 8.27 -4.86
CA LEU A 104 29.38 8.11 -5.64
C LEU A 104 29.09 7.95 -7.13
N GLY A 105 28.19 7.07 -7.50
CA GLY A 105 27.84 6.82 -8.91
C GLY A 105 27.20 8.03 -9.58
N GLY A 106 26.29 8.73 -8.86
CA GLY A 106 25.66 9.95 -9.33
C GLY A 106 26.65 11.12 -9.49
N SER A 107 27.57 11.29 -8.54
CA SER A 107 28.61 12.35 -8.63
C SER A 107 29.59 12.07 -9.78
N MET A 108 30.02 10.82 -9.96
CA MET A 108 30.86 10.41 -11.10
C MET A 108 30.16 10.68 -12.43
N ALA A 109 28.88 10.30 -12.55
CA ALA A 109 28.10 10.54 -13.75
C ALA A 109 27.95 12.04 -14.04
N ALA A 110 27.62 12.85 -13.03
CA ALA A 110 27.47 14.28 -13.19
C ALA A 110 28.80 14.98 -13.54
N HIS A 111 29.92 14.53 -12.97
CA HIS A 111 31.23 15.10 -13.26
C HIS A 111 31.73 14.76 -14.67
N TRP A 112 31.70 13.47 -15.04
CA TRP A 112 32.30 13.03 -16.30
C TRP A 112 31.40 13.20 -17.53
N LEU A 113 30.09 13.09 -17.36
CA LEU A 113 29.13 13.22 -18.45
C LEU A 113 28.47 14.60 -18.49
N GLY A 114 28.12 15.13 -17.32
CA GLY A 114 27.50 16.43 -17.19
C GLY A 114 28.51 17.60 -17.12
N GLU A 115 29.82 17.32 -17.07
CA GLU A 115 30.91 18.30 -16.98
C GLU A 115 30.83 19.22 -15.75
N PHE A 116 30.16 18.79 -14.69
CA PHE A 116 30.05 19.56 -13.46
C PHE A 116 31.33 19.47 -12.61
N PRO A 117 31.73 20.55 -11.92
CA PRO A 117 32.77 20.50 -10.89
C PRO A 117 32.40 19.50 -9.79
N TRP A 118 33.40 18.84 -9.18
CA TRP A 118 33.16 17.79 -8.18
C TRP A 118 32.26 18.22 -7.02
N ASN A 119 32.41 19.44 -6.48
CA ASN A 119 31.57 19.96 -5.42
C ASN A 119 30.09 20.04 -5.84
N ILE A 120 29.80 20.50 -7.05
CA ILE A 120 28.45 20.59 -7.61
C ILE A 120 27.92 19.20 -7.95
N ALA A 121 28.76 18.30 -8.47
CA ALA A 121 28.41 16.91 -8.77
C ALA A 121 28.03 16.12 -7.51
N PHE A 122 28.80 16.27 -6.42
CA PHE A 122 28.44 15.66 -5.12
C PHE A 122 27.16 16.26 -4.54
N LEU A 123 26.95 17.56 -4.67
CA LEU A 123 25.73 18.20 -4.22
C LEU A 123 24.50 17.69 -4.99
N TYR A 124 24.59 17.63 -6.32
CA TYR A 124 23.56 17.01 -7.16
C TYR A 124 23.28 15.58 -6.73
N ALA A 125 24.33 14.75 -6.61
CA ALA A 125 24.17 13.34 -6.26
C ALA A 125 23.52 13.16 -4.88
N SER A 126 23.87 13.99 -3.88
CA SER A 126 23.26 13.94 -2.55
C SER A 126 21.77 14.26 -2.56
N ILE A 127 21.33 15.19 -3.42
CA ILE A 127 19.91 15.53 -3.57
C ILE A 127 19.14 14.39 -4.26
N VAL A 128 19.72 13.78 -5.30
CA VAL A 128 19.04 12.72 -6.05
C VAL A 128 19.19 11.33 -5.44
N VAL A 129 19.85 11.17 -4.30
CA VAL A 129 19.76 9.96 -3.46
C VAL A 129 18.31 9.68 -3.06
N VAL A 130 17.56 10.72 -2.75
CA VAL A 130 16.17 10.64 -2.26
C VAL A 130 15.24 10.06 -3.31
N THR A 131 14.50 9.00 -2.96
CA THR A 131 13.39 8.43 -3.75
C THR A 131 12.07 8.87 -3.13
N GLY A 132 11.15 9.41 -3.94
CA GLY A 132 9.94 10.02 -3.38
C GLY A 132 8.84 9.01 -3.01
N PRO A 133 8.49 8.84 -1.73
CA PRO A 133 7.39 7.97 -1.31
C PRO A 133 6.03 8.46 -1.86
N THR A 134 5.90 9.77 -2.05
CA THR A 134 4.72 10.41 -2.64
C THR A 134 4.46 10.01 -4.10
N VAL A 135 5.51 9.56 -4.80
CA VAL A 135 5.42 9.04 -6.17
C VAL A 135 5.23 7.53 -6.16
N VAL A 136 6.01 6.84 -5.33
CA VAL A 136 6.06 5.38 -5.26
C VAL A 136 4.74 4.81 -4.75
N GLY A 137 4.19 5.33 -3.64
CA GLY A 137 2.97 4.81 -3.03
C GLY A 137 1.75 4.79 -3.97
N PRO A 138 1.35 5.91 -4.60
CA PRO A 138 0.27 5.92 -5.59
C PRO A 138 0.52 5.02 -6.79
N LEU A 139 1.77 4.93 -7.26
CA LEU A 139 2.16 4.07 -8.37
C LEU A 139 1.95 2.59 -8.04
N LEU A 140 2.40 2.14 -6.87
CA LEU A 140 2.26 0.76 -6.42
C LEU A 140 0.80 0.37 -6.19
N LYS A 141 -0.01 1.27 -5.65
CA LYS A 141 -1.46 1.05 -5.49
C LYS A 141 -2.18 0.83 -6.83
N GLN A 142 -1.76 1.49 -7.91
CA GLN A 142 -2.34 1.30 -9.24
C GLN A 142 -1.94 -0.03 -9.91
N ILE A 143 -0.76 -0.57 -9.58
CA ILE A 143 -0.15 -1.70 -10.29
C ILE A 143 -0.41 -3.04 -9.60
N ASN A 144 -0.78 -3.05 -8.31
CA ASN A 144 -0.93 -4.25 -7.48
C ASN A 144 0.30 -5.17 -7.54
N VAL A 145 1.44 -4.66 -7.13
CA VAL A 145 2.73 -5.37 -7.13
C VAL A 145 2.83 -6.29 -5.92
N ASP A 146 3.67 -7.32 -6.04
CA ASP A 146 4.04 -8.20 -4.92
C ASP A 146 4.34 -7.44 -3.62
N ARG A 147 3.83 -7.92 -2.49
CA ARG A 147 3.88 -7.24 -1.20
C ARG A 147 5.30 -6.99 -0.70
N GLN A 148 6.24 -7.92 -0.92
CA GLN A 148 7.63 -7.73 -0.51
C GLN A 148 8.29 -6.58 -1.27
N VAL A 149 8.00 -6.50 -2.57
CA VAL A 149 8.50 -5.42 -3.44
C VAL A 149 7.88 -4.08 -3.05
N ALA A 150 6.56 -4.05 -2.78
CA ALA A 150 5.86 -2.86 -2.33
C ALA A 150 6.43 -2.35 -0.99
N THR A 151 6.55 -3.23 0.01
CA THR A 151 7.10 -2.88 1.34
C THR A 151 8.54 -2.35 1.26
N LEU A 152 9.38 -2.93 0.38
CA LEU A 152 10.75 -2.43 0.18
C LEU A 152 10.79 -1.04 -0.44
N LEU A 153 9.99 -0.80 -1.49
CA LEU A 153 9.97 0.49 -2.18
C LEU A 153 9.35 1.60 -1.30
N GLU A 154 8.27 1.31 -0.59
CA GLU A 154 7.64 2.25 0.33
C GLU A 154 8.56 2.53 1.52
N GLY A 155 9.14 1.50 2.12
CA GLY A 155 10.08 1.63 3.22
C GLY A 155 11.34 2.40 2.82
N GLU A 156 11.91 2.10 1.64
CA GLU A 156 13.03 2.86 1.09
C GLU A 156 12.66 4.33 0.94
N GLY A 157 11.55 4.64 0.26
CA GLY A 157 11.11 6.01 0.00
C GLY A 157 10.98 6.83 1.29
N VAL A 158 10.32 6.28 2.30
CA VAL A 158 10.09 7.01 3.57
C VAL A 158 11.38 7.20 4.39
N LEU A 159 12.25 6.18 4.44
CA LEU A 159 13.48 6.26 5.25
C LEU A 159 14.60 7.03 4.54
N ILE A 160 14.66 7.01 3.21
CA ILE A 160 15.70 7.70 2.45
C ILE A 160 15.47 9.22 2.40
N ASP A 161 14.23 9.68 2.52
CA ASP A 161 13.89 11.11 2.48
C ASP A 161 14.64 11.92 3.55
N PRO A 162 14.55 11.61 4.87
CA PRO A 162 15.29 12.32 5.89
C PRO A 162 16.80 12.13 5.76
N VAL A 163 17.27 10.93 5.41
CA VAL A 163 18.69 10.64 5.25
C VAL A 163 19.29 11.45 4.11
N GLY A 164 18.64 11.47 2.96
CA GLY A 164 19.11 12.19 1.78
C GLY A 164 19.02 13.70 1.93
N ALA A 165 17.92 14.24 2.51
CA ALA A 165 17.79 15.67 2.77
C ALA A 165 18.89 16.18 3.72
N ILE A 166 19.16 15.47 4.82
CA ILE A 166 20.21 15.81 5.76
C ILE A 166 21.60 15.67 5.11
N LEU A 167 21.82 14.60 4.33
CA LEU A 167 23.06 14.39 3.58
C LEU A 167 23.32 15.56 2.61
N ALA A 168 22.31 15.95 1.85
CA ALA A 168 22.41 17.06 0.90
C ALA A 168 22.77 18.38 1.61
N PHE A 169 22.14 18.63 2.78
CA PHE A 169 22.46 19.81 3.58
C PHE A 169 23.89 19.76 4.13
N VAL A 170 24.37 18.59 4.58
CA VAL A 170 25.76 18.43 5.05
C VAL A 170 26.75 18.66 3.93
N VAL A 171 26.47 18.18 2.72
CA VAL A 171 27.33 18.43 1.54
C VAL A 171 27.33 19.93 1.20
N LEU A 172 26.17 20.59 1.22
CA LEU A 172 26.09 22.03 1.00
C LEU A 172 26.88 22.83 2.06
N ASP A 173 26.73 22.49 3.33
CA ASP A 173 27.43 23.14 4.46
C ASP A 173 28.96 23.03 4.29
N THR A 174 29.44 21.86 3.86
CA THR A 174 30.87 21.63 3.54
C THR A 174 31.33 22.50 2.37
N ILE A 175 30.50 22.73 1.35
CA ILE A 175 30.82 23.59 0.21
C ILE A 175 30.87 25.08 0.63
N LEU A 176 29.91 25.51 1.45
CA LEU A 176 29.77 26.90 1.87
C LEU A 176 30.85 27.35 2.88
N ASN A 177 31.26 26.47 3.79
CA ASN A 177 32.17 26.78 4.88
C ASN A 177 33.65 26.40 4.60
N GLY A 178 33.89 25.67 3.51
CA GLY A 178 35.24 25.24 3.11
C GLY A 178 35.90 24.20 4.02
N ASP A 179 35.22 23.73 5.06
CA ASP A 179 35.72 22.73 6.01
C ASP A 179 35.48 21.29 5.48
N ALA A 180 36.34 20.84 4.60
CA ALA A 180 36.25 19.55 3.93
C ALA A 180 36.73 18.36 4.79
N GLN A 181 36.53 18.39 6.13
CA GLN A 181 36.86 17.21 6.95
C GLN A 181 35.71 16.20 6.91
N PRO A 182 35.89 15.00 6.30
CA PRO A 182 34.82 13.98 6.18
C PRO A 182 34.23 13.56 7.54
N ILE A 183 35.04 13.58 8.59
CA ILE A 183 34.60 13.23 9.95
C ILE A 183 33.55 14.22 10.45
N ASN A 184 33.72 15.51 10.25
CA ASN A 184 32.76 16.53 10.69
C ASN A 184 31.43 16.40 9.94
N ALA A 185 31.47 16.04 8.67
CA ALA A 185 30.29 15.76 7.86
C ALA A 185 29.50 14.54 8.40
N ILE A 186 30.18 13.43 8.69
CA ILE A 186 29.56 12.22 9.26
C ILE A 186 28.97 12.50 10.65
N VAL A 187 29.71 13.16 11.52
CA VAL A 187 29.21 13.54 12.85
C VAL A 187 28.01 14.48 12.74
N GLY A 188 28.06 15.46 11.83
CA GLY A 188 26.95 16.37 11.56
C GLY A 188 25.68 15.63 11.08
N LEU A 189 25.84 14.65 10.20
CA LEU A 189 24.75 13.78 9.72
C LEU A 189 24.13 12.98 10.89
N LEU A 190 24.97 12.26 11.64
CA LEU A 190 24.52 11.41 12.74
C LEU A 190 23.83 12.23 13.86
N MET A 191 24.35 13.42 14.17
CA MET A 191 23.72 14.30 15.15
C MET A 191 22.33 14.78 14.71
N ARG A 192 22.15 15.18 13.45
CA ARG A 192 20.86 15.62 12.91
C ARG A 192 19.85 14.50 12.92
N LEU A 193 20.25 13.30 12.47
CA LEU A 193 19.42 12.09 12.52
C LEU A 193 19.06 11.70 13.96
N GLY A 194 20.04 11.73 14.87
CA GLY A 194 19.85 11.37 16.29
C GLY A 194 18.92 12.32 17.04
N VAL A 195 19.14 13.65 16.88
CA VAL A 195 18.26 14.68 17.46
C VAL A 195 16.84 14.55 16.91
N GLY A 196 16.70 14.40 15.59
CA GLY A 196 15.40 14.22 14.96
C GLY A 196 14.68 12.96 15.44
N ALA A 197 15.38 11.84 15.52
CA ALA A 197 14.82 10.58 16.01
C ALA A 197 14.42 10.65 17.49
N ALA A 198 15.21 11.29 18.34
CA ALA A 198 14.92 11.44 19.77
C ALA A 198 13.66 12.32 19.99
N ILE A 199 13.59 13.48 19.34
CA ILE A 199 12.45 14.39 19.45
C ILE A 199 11.21 13.77 18.82
N GLY A 200 11.34 13.13 17.65
CA GLY A 200 10.25 12.45 16.97
C GLY A 200 9.71 11.26 17.78
N GLY A 201 10.59 10.45 18.36
CA GLY A 201 10.22 9.33 19.22
C GLY A 201 9.49 9.78 20.48
N ALA A 202 10.05 10.75 21.21
CA ALA A 202 9.42 11.31 22.40
C ALA A 202 8.09 12.02 22.08
N GLY A 203 8.05 12.80 21.00
CA GLY A 203 6.86 13.52 20.56
C GLY A 203 5.75 12.58 20.09
N GLY A 204 6.07 11.57 19.29
CA GLY A 204 5.12 10.56 18.82
C GLY A 204 4.54 9.73 19.98
N TYR A 205 5.37 9.36 20.95
CA TYR A 205 4.92 8.68 22.17
C TYR A 205 4.02 9.56 23.02
N LEU A 206 4.42 10.83 23.26
CA LEU A 206 3.61 11.81 24.00
C LEU A 206 2.25 12.04 23.31
N MET A 207 2.24 12.18 22.00
CA MET A 207 1.03 12.30 21.20
C MET A 207 0.12 11.09 21.40
N SER A 208 0.67 9.86 21.37
CA SER A 208 -0.07 8.63 21.67
C SER A 208 -0.68 8.64 23.08
N LEU A 209 0.07 9.07 24.10
CA LEU A 209 -0.44 9.18 25.47
C LEU A 209 -1.61 10.18 25.59
N ILE A 210 -1.48 11.34 24.94
CA ILE A 210 -2.54 12.36 24.89
C ILE A 210 -3.81 11.73 24.30
N PHE A 211 -3.71 11.05 23.18
CA PHE A 211 -4.87 10.48 22.48
C PHE A 211 -5.52 9.33 23.24
N LYS A 212 -4.75 8.49 23.95
CA LYS A 212 -5.31 7.45 24.83
C LYS A 212 -6.14 8.00 25.99
N ARG A 213 -5.84 9.24 26.44
CA ARG A 213 -6.55 9.90 27.55
C ARG A 213 -7.60 10.93 27.10
N ALA A 214 -7.53 11.39 25.87
CA ALA A 214 -8.36 12.46 25.34
C ALA A 214 -9.67 11.95 24.71
N SER A 215 -10.41 11.08 25.41
CA SER A 215 -11.72 10.58 24.96
C SER A 215 -12.77 11.69 24.84
N PHE A 216 -12.55 12.84 25.47
CA PHE A 216 -13.44 14.01 25.42
C PHE A 216 -13.30 14.84 24.13
N LEU A 217 -12.25 14.64 23.33
CA LEU A 217 -12.03 15.39 22.10
C LEU A 217 -12.89 14.82 20.97
N SER A 218 -13.60 15.71 20.25
CA SER A 218 -14.25 15.33 19.01
C SER A 218 -13.21 14.91 17.95
N PHE A 219 -13.66 14.14 16.97
CA PHE A 219 -12.80 13.65 15.89
C PHE A 219 -12.07 14.78 15.14
N GLU A 220 -12.80 15.86 14.81
CA GLU A 220 -12.25 17.03 14.11
C GLU A 220 -11.13 17.68 14.91
N LEU A 221 -11.35 17.83 16.23
CA LEU A 221 -10.32 18.43 17.12
C LEU A 221 -9.10 17.52 17.26
N LYS A 222 -9.26 16.20 17.28
CA LYS A 222 -8.12 15.26 17.28
C LYS A 222 -7.21 15.49 16.09
N ASN A 223 -7.76 15.63 14.89
CA ASN A 223 -6.98 15.89 13.68
C ASN A 223 -6.17 17.19 13.75
N LEU A 224 -6.81 18.26 14.22
CA LEU A 224 -6.16 19.56 14.37
C LEU A 224 -5.05 19.53 15.44
N VAL A 225 -5.26 18.80 16.54
CA VAL A 225 -4.26 18.60 17.59
C VAL A 225 -3.05 17.85 17.04
N VAL A 226 -3.25 16.79 16.23
CA VAL A 226 -2.13 16.10 15.57
C VAL A 226 -1.33 17.06 14.70
N LEU A 227 -1.99 17.87 13.88
CA LEU A 227 -1.35 18.84 12.99
C LEU A 227 -0.56 19.90 13.78
N ALA A 228 -1.16 20.44 14.85
CA ALA A 228 -0.51 21.42 15.72
C ALA A 228 0.74 20.86 16.41
N ILE A 229 0.65 19.64 16.97
CA ILE A 229 1.78 18.96 17.59
C ILE A 229 2.86 18.65 16.56
N LEU A 230 2.49 18.17 15.37
CA LEU A 230 3.42 17.84 14.28
C LEU A 230 4.26 19.05 13.89
N TRP A 231 3.64 20.19 13.59
CA TRP A 231 4.35 21.41 13.23
C TRP A 231 5.19 21.96 14.36
N SER A 232 4.72 21.82 15.62
CA SER A 232 5.49 22.23 16.80
C SER A 232 6.75 21.36 16.98
N LEU A 233 6.64 20.04 16.82
CA LEU A 233 7.77 19.11 16.90
C LEU A 233 8.78 19.35 15.77
N PHE A 234 8.28 19.57 14.54
CA PHE A 234 9.13 19.92 13.40
C PHE A 234 9.93 21.19 13.68
N THR A 235 9.25 22.27 14.08
CA THR A 235 9.90 23.56 14.36
C THR A 235 10.84 23.47 15.55
N LEU A 236 10.45 22.79 16.64
CA LEU A 236 11.32 22.60 17.80
C LEU A 236 12.61 21.87 17.43
N SER A 237 12.52 20.84 16.61
CA SER A 237 13.67 20.10 16.15
C SER A 237 14.58 20.96 15.26
N GLN A 238 13.99 21.72 14.34
CA GLN A 238 14.73 22.68 13.49
C GLN A 238 15.46 23.76 14.30
N MET A 239 14.87 24.21 15.42
CA MET A 239 15.53 25.20 16.31
C MET A 239 16.75 24.62 17.04
N ILE A 240 16.70 23.32 17.40
CA ILE A 240 17.83 22.66 18.08
C ILE A 240 18.94 22.33 17.09
N ARG A 241 18.57 21.81 15.91
CA ARG A 241 19.50 21.47 14.85
C ARG A 241 18.83 21.61 13.49
N SER A 242 19.41 22.41 12.60
CA SER A 242 18.88 22.59 11.24
C SER A 242 18.70 21.24 10.54
N GLU A 243 17.60 21.06 9.80
CA GLU A 243 17.21 19.88 9.02
C GLU A 243 16.88 18.61 9.84
N SER A 244 16.95 18.64 11.17
CA SER A 244 16.53 17.50 12.00
C SER A 244 15.00 17.31 12.04
N GLY A 245 14.21 18.34 11.70
CA GLY A 245 12.74 18.30 11.63
C GLY A 245 12.21 17.24 10.67
N VAL A 246 12.91 16.99 9.58
CA VAL A 246 12.55 15.98 8.58
C VAL A 246 12.52 14.57 9.20
N MET A 247 13.58 14.23 9.95
CA MET A 247 13.64 12.95 10.67
C MET A 247 12.62 12.89 11.82
N THR A 248 12.39 14.02 12.50
CA THR A 248 11.41 14.12 13.59
C THR A 248 10.03 13.73 13.14
N THR A 249 9.58 14.20 11.98
CA THR A 249 8.22 13.95 11.47
C THR A 249 8.02 12.48 11.08
N VAL A 250 9.00 11.86 10.41
CA VAL A 250 8.96 10.45 10.04
C VAL A 250 8.90 9.56 11.29
N VAL A 251 9.80 9.79 12.26
CA VAL A 251 9.85 8.99 13.48
C VAL A 251 8.60 9.19 14.34
N ALA A 252 8.11 10.42 14.46
CA ALA A 252 6.87 10.71 15.18
C ALA A 252 5.67 9.96 14.55
N GLY A 253 5.57 9.93 13.22
CA GLY A 253 4.56 9.17 12.49
C GLY A 253 4.66 7.67 12.75
N ALA A 254 5.86 7.10 12.62
CA ALA A 254 6.10 5.66 12.84
C ALA A 254 5.80 5.22 14.27
N VAL A 255 6.22 6.01 15.29
CA VAL A 255 5.94 5.72 16.71
C VAL A 255 4.45 5.85 17.01
N PHE A 256 3.79 6.86 16.48
CA PHE A 256 2.36 7.06 16.67
C PHE A 256 1.53 5.94 16.05
N ALA A 257 1.84 5.49 14.83
CA ALA A 257 1.16 4.40 14.14
C ALA A 257 1.27 3.05 14.87
N ASN A 258 2.41 2.79 15.51
CA ASN A 258 2.63 1.54 16.25
C ASN A 258 2.12 1.57 17.71
N SER A 259 1.49 2.68 18.09
CA SER A 259 0.97 2.89 19.45
C SER A 259 -0.54 2.70 19.46
N SER A 260 -1.10 1.51 19.45
CA SER A 260 -2.53 1.16 19.46
C SER A 260 -3.44 2.30 20.02
N VAL A 261 -3.74 3.29 19.17
CA VAL A 261 -4.58 4.44 19.51
C VAL A 261 -6.00 4.15 19.03
N PRO A 262 -7.05 4.30 19.88
CA PRO A 262 -8.43 4.22 19.43
C PRO A 262 -8.70 5.22 18.28
N GLU A 263 -9.49 4.82 17.28
CA GLU A 263 -9.90 5.67 16.15
C GLU A 263 -8.77 6.07 15.16
N GLU A 264 -7.66 5.33 15.12
CA GLU A 264 -6.57 5.55 14.17
C GLU A 264 -7.04 5.66 12.70
N ARG A 265 -8.08 4.91 12.34
CA ARG A 265 -8.65 4.85 10.98
C ARG A 265 -9.16 6.19 10.49
N LEU A 266 -9.91 6.90 11.34
CA LEU A 266 -10.48 8.21 10.99
C LEU A 266 -9.38 9.27 10.84
N LEU A 267 -8.35 9.18 11.68
CA LEU A 267 -7.17 10.05 11.59
C LEU A 267 -6.42 9.85 10.26
N ARG A 268 -6.36 8.64 9.71
CA ARG A 268 -5.72 8.35 8.41
C ARG A 268 -6.44 9.02 7.23
N SER A 269 -7.79 9.03 7.23
CA SER A 269 -8.56 9.64 6.12
C SER A 269 -8.32 11.15 5.99
N PHE A 270 -8.37 11.91 7.10
CA PHE A 270 -8.15 13.35 7.07
C PHE A 270 -6.69 13.70 6.65
N LYS A 271 -5.72 12.94 7.13
CA LYS A 271 -4.31 13.15 6.78
C LYS A 271 -4.06 12.90 5.29
N GLY A 272 -4.67 11.87 4.70
CA GLY A 272 -4.57 11.61 3.28
C GLY A 272 -5.06 12.80 2.43
N GLN A 273 -6.13 13.48 2.84
CA GLN A 273 -6.63 14.67 2.15
C GLN A 273 -5.64 15.85 2.24
N LEU A 274 -5.07 16.08 3.43
CA LEU A 274 -4.04 17.12 3.61
C LEU A 274 -2.78 16.83 2.81
N THR A 275 -2.36 15.58 2.75
CA THR A 275 -1.20 15.18 1.93
C THR A 275 -1.47 15.38 0.45
N ILE A 276 -2.65 14.98 -0.05
CA ILE A 276 -3.02 15.21 -1.46
C ILE A 276 -2.98 16.70 -1.77
N LEU A 277 -3.54 17.56 -0.92
CA LEU A 277 -3.49 19.01 -1.08
C LEU A 277 -2.05 19.54 -1.05
N SER A 278 -1.26 19.12 -0.05
CA SER A 278 0.13 19.53 0.12
C SER A 278 0.99 19.12 -1.08
N VAL A 279 0.91 17.86 -1.50
CA VAL A 279 1.61 17.35 -2.69
C VAL A 279 1.20 18.13 -3.93
N SER A 280 -0.09 18.38 -4.12
CA SER A 280 -0.61 19.06 -5.30
C SER A 280 -0.10 20.49 -5.40
N VAL A 281 -0.19 21.27 -4.31
CA VAL A 281 0.28 22.64 -4.27
C VAL A 281 1.79 22.71 -4.46
N LEU A 282 2.55 21.86 -3.77
CA LEU A 282 4.01 21.86 -3.87
C LEU A 282 4.51 21.51 -5.27
N PHE A 283 3.98 20.44 -5.89
CA PHE A 283 4.42 20.07 -7.23
C PHE A 283 4.10 21.14 -8.26
N ILE A 284 2.91 21.75 -8.19
CA ILE A 284 2.54 22.85 -9.09
C ILE A 284 3.48 24.04 -8.90
N LEU A 285 3.71 24.49 -7.67
CA LEU A 285 4.57 25.65 -7.40
C LEU A 285 6.02 25.38 -7.78
N LEU A 286 6.58 24.24 -7.41
CA LEU A 286 7.96 23.90 -7.73
C LEU A 286 8.19 23.64 -9.21
N ALA A 287 7.22 23.03 -9.91
CA ALA A 287 7.30 22.84 -11.35
C ALA A 287 7.09 24.16 -12.13
N ALA A 288 6.26 25.08 -11.63
CA ALA A 288 6.10 26.40 -12.19
C ALA A 288 7.35 27.31 -12.05
N ASP A 289 8.19 27.01 -11.06
CA ASP A 289 9.47 27.69 -10.82
C ASP A 289 10.63 27.15 -11.68
N LEU A 290 10.37 26.16 -12.52
CA LEU A 290 11.36 25.55 -13.41
C LEU A 290 11.49 26.37 -14.70
N SER A 291 12.71 26.77 -15.06
CA SER A 291 13.01 27.30 -16.38
C SER A 291 13.31 26.17 -17.38
N ILE A 292 12.47 26.03 -18.36
CA ILE A 292 12.64 25.06 -19.46
C ILE A 292 13.92 25.37 -20.26
N ALA A 293 14.21 26.65 -20.47
CA ALA A 293 15.43 27.10 -21.15
C ALA A 293 16.69 26.62 -20.42
N SER A 294 16.72 26.68 -19.07
CA SER A 294 17.83 26.19 -18.26
C SER A 294 18.03 24.68 -18.39
N VAL A 295 16.93 23.91 -18.51
CA VAL A 295 17.01 22.45 -18.71
C VAL A 295 17.59 22.13 -20.08
N PHE A 296 17.19 22.80 -21.13
CA PHE A 296 17.75 22.59 -22.47
C PHE A 296 19.20 23.06 -22.59
N ALA A 297 19.58 24.11 -21.86
CA ALA A 297 20.96 24.62 -21.81
C ALA A 297 21.96 23.61 -21.20
N LEU A 298 21.49 22.63 -20.41
CA LEU A 298 22.34 21.59 -19.81
C LEU A 298 23.01 20.65 -20.84
N GLY A 299 22.47 20.57 -22.05
CA GLY A 299 23.01 19.75 -23.12
C GLY A 299 22.84 18.23 -22.92
N TRP A 300 23.39 17.47 -23.85
CA TRP A 300 23.28 16.01 -23.90
C TRP A 300 23.99 15.27 -22.75
N GLY A 301 25.05 15.84 -22.20
CA GLY A 301 25.81 15.26 -21.10
C GLY A 301 24.95 15.09 -19.83
N SER A 302 24.09 16.06 -19.56
CA SER A 302 23.15 16.01 -18.43
C SER A 302 22.06 14.95 -18.63
N LEU A 303 21.56 14.78 -19.86
CA LEU A 303 20.64 13.70 -20.18
C LEU A 303 21.32 12.32 -19.97
N LEU A 304 22.56 12.15 -20.42
CA LEU A 304 23.34 10.94 -20.19
C LEU A 304 23.58 10.68 -18.70
N THR A 305 23.82 11.73 -17.91
CA THR A 305 23.94 11.62 -16.45
C THR A 305 22.69 10.97 -15.83
N VAL A 306 21.51 11.44 -16.22
CA VAL A 306 20.24 10.88 -15.72
C VAL A 306 20.05 9.44 -16.19
N LEU A 307 20.35 9.14 -17.45
CA LEU A 307 20.24 7.77 -17.98
C LEU A 307 21.20 6.82 -17.25
N VAL A 308 22.44 7.23 -16.98
CA VAL A 308 23.40 6.43 -16.20
C VAL A 308 22.87 6.22 -14.76
N LEU A 309 22.28 7.24 -14.14
CA LEU A 309 21.66 7.09 -12.82
C LEU A 309 20.54 6.02 -12.84
N MET A 310 19.68 6.04 -13.87
CA MET A 310 18.55 5.13 -13.98
C MET A 310 18.96 3.70 -14.36
N PHE A 311 19.86 3.54 -15.35
CA PHE A 311 20.16 2.25 -15.97
C PHE A 311 21.44 1.57 -15.49
N VAL A 312 22.32 2.31 -14.79
CA VAL A 312 23.59 1.76 -14.27
C VAL A 312 23.64 1.85 -12.75
N VAL A 313 23.52 3.06 -12.20
CA VAL A 313 23.72 3.28 -10.75
C VAL A 313 22.62 2.59 -9.95
N ARG A 314 21.35 2.75 -10.35
CA ARG A 314 20.22 2.12 -9.64
C ARG A 314 20.25 0.59 -9.70
N PRO A 315 20.43 -0.08 -10.82
CA PRO A 315 20.60 -1.54 -10.88
C PRO A 315 21.76 -2.05 -10.02
N ILE A 316 22.92 -1.39 -10.05
CA ILE A 316 24.06 -1.72 -9.21
C ILE A 316 23.67 -1.62 -7.72
N ASN A 317 23.04 -0.52 -7.32
CA ASN A 317 22.55 -0.32 -5.96
C ASN A 317 21.65 -1.48 -5.51
N ILE A 318 20.62 -1.81 -6.29
CA ILE A 318 19.69 -2.91 -5.94
C ILE A 318 20.42 -4.25 -5.86
N LEU A 319 21.31 -4.54 -6.81
CA LEU A 319 22.04 -5.81 -6.87
C LEU A 319 22.89 -6.02 -5.61
N PHE A 320 23.62 -4.99 -5.17
CA PHE A 320 24.43 -5.05 -3.96
C PHE A 320 23.60 -5.11 -2.69
N CYS A 321 22.57 -4.27 -2.58
CA CYS A 321 21.75 -4.17 -1.35
C CYS A 321 20.81 -5.35 -1.16
N THR A 322 20.45 -6.06 -2.22
CA THR A 322 19.56 -7.23 -2.17
C THR A 322 20.27 -8.54 -2.48
N TRP A 323 21.62 -8.57 -2.42
CA TRP A 323 22.41 -9.75 -2.78
C TRP A 323 22.00 -10.99 -1.96
N ASN A 324 21.81 -10.84 -0.67
CA ASN A 324 21.47 -11.91 0.26
C ASN A 324 19.99 -11.89 0.66
N SER A 325 19.10 -11.55 -0.26
CA SER A 325 17.65 -11.52 -0.03
C SER A 325 16.94 -12.65 -0.76
N ASP A 326 15.77 -13.05 -0.27
CA ASP A 326 14.91 -14.07 -0.89
C ASP A 326 14.19 -13.55 -2.16
N LEU A 327 14.54 -12.36 -2.64
CA LEU A 327 13.92 -11.76 -3.82
C LEU A 327 14.34 -12.45 -5.10
N ASN A 328 13.36 -12.77 -5.94
CA ASN A 328 13.57 -13.29 -7.28
C ASN A 328 14.22 -12.24 -8.20
N TRP A 329 14.95 -12.69 -9.23
CA TRP A 329 15.59 -11.80 -10.20
C TRP A 329 14.59 -10.83 -10.88
N ARG A 330 13.34 -11.24 -11.10
CA ARG A 330 12.26 -10.41 -11.65
C ARG A 330 11.88 -9.26 -10.71
N GLN A 331 11.78 -9.54 -9.41
CA GLN A 331 11.53 -8.55 -8.37
C GLN A 331 12.71 -7.56 -8.28
N LYS A 332 13.97 -8.05 -8.31
CA LYS A 332 15.18 -7.19 -8.32
C LYS A 332 15.21 -6.28 -9.55
N LEU A 333 14.82 -6.79 -10.70
CA LEU A 333 14.78 -5.98 -11.93
C LEU A 333 13.71 -4.88 -11.86
N PHE A 334 12.55 -5.16 -11.27
CA PHE A 334 11.52 -4.15 -11.05
C PHE A 334 11.96 -3.10 -10.02
N LEU A 335 12.55 -3.51 -8.90
CA LEU A 335 13.15 -2.59 -7.92
C LEU A 335 14.22 -1.69 -8.54
N SER A 336 14.97 -2.22 -9.51
CA SER A 336 15.95 -1.45 -10.27
C SER A 336 15.30 -0.45 -11.22
N TRP A 337 14.12 -0.77 -11.77
CA TRP A 337 13.40 0.12 -12.67
C TRP A 337 12.68 1.24 -11.90
N VAL A 338 12.03 0.93 -10.77
CA VAL A 338 11.20 1.90 -10.04
C VAL A 338 12.01 2.62 -8.98
N ALA A 339 12.39 3.84 -9.26
CA ALA A 339 13.05 4.76 -8.32
C ALA A 339 12.75 6.22 -8.69
N PRO A 340 11.49 6.64 -8.77
CA PRO A 340 11.16 8.01 -9.13
C PRO A 340 11.65 8.97 -8.06
N ARG A 341 12.15 10.13 -8.48
CA ARG A 341 12.58 11.19 -7.57
C ARG A 341 11.38 12.04 -7.14
N GLY A 342 11.39 12.49 -5.90
CA GLY A 342 10.23 13.12 -5.28
C GLY A 342 10.36 14.61 -5.07
N ILE A 343 9.39 15.10 -4.28
CA ILE A 343 9.21 16.52 -3.94
C ILE A 343 10.35 17.07 -3.09
N VAL A 344 10.91 16.23 -2.19
CA VAL A 344 12.01 16.62 -1.31
C VAL A 344 13.23 16.99 -2.14
N SER A 345 13.57 16.22 -3.17
CA SER A 345 14.65 16.56 -4.08
C SER A 345 14.41 17.90 -4.81
N ALA A 346 13.19 18.15 -5.27
CA ALA A 346 12.83 19.41 -5.93
C ALA A 346 12.96 20.62 -5.01
N SER A 347 12.42 20.52 -3.79
CA SER A 347 12.44 21.60 -2.80
C SER A 347 13.84 21.92 -2.32
N VAL A 348 14.65 20.89 -2.01
CA VAL A 348 16.04 21.04 -1.60
C VAL A 348 16.87 21.65 -2.73
N ALA A 349 16.68 21.22 -3.98
CA ALA A 349 17.39 21.79 -5.12
C ALA A 349 17.07 23.26 -5.34
N SER A 350 15.80 23.66 -5.22
CA SER A 350 15.38 25.06 -5.34
C SER A 350 15.97 25.93 -4.21
N LEU A 351 15.93 25.46 -2.97
CA LEU A 351 16.51 26.15 -1.82
C LEU A 351 18.03 26.30 -1.99
N PHE A 352 18.72 25.26 -2.39
CA PHE A 352 20.18 25.28 -2.55
C PHE A 352 20.62 26.16 -3.71
N ALA A 353 19.84 26.23 -4.80
CA ALA A 353 20.09 27.16 -5.88
C ALA A 353 20.10 28.62 -5.39
N ILE A 354 19.10 28.98 -4.56
CA ILE A 354 19.01 30.30 -3.95
C ILE A 354 20.22 30.58 -3.05
N LEU A 355 20.57 29.65 -2.15
CA LEU A 355 21.68 29.81 -1.21
C LEU A 355 23.03 29.92 -1.91
N LEU A 356 23.28 29.14 -2.95
CA LEU A 356 24.50 29.22 -3.75
C LEU A 356 24.62 30.57 -4.47
N THR A 357 23.52 31.05 -5.08
CA THR A 357 23.48 32.34 -5.77
C THR A 357 23.70 33.50 -4.81
N GLN A 358 23.09 33.49 -3.61
CA GLN A 358 23.30 34.50 -2.58
C GLN A 358 24.75 34.56 -2.08
N ARG A 359 25.46 33.44 -2.11
CA ARG A 359 26.89 33.36 -1.73
C ARG A 359 27.85 33.60 -2.91
N GLY A 360 27.32 33.91 -4.11
CA GLY A 360 28.14 34.17 -5.30
C GLY A 360 28.79 32.91 -5.88
N ILE A 361 28.32 31.72 -5.53
CA ILE A 361 28.81 30.44 -6.06
C ILE A 361 28.03 30.11 -7.33
N ASN A 362 28.74 29.98 -8.46
CA ASN A 362 28.13 29.62 -9.74
C ASN A 362 27.66 28.16 -9.73
N GLY A 363 26.54 27.87 -10.39
CA GLY A 363 26.04 26.52 -10.59
C GLY A 363 24.70 26.22 -9.91
N GLY A 364 24.13 27.16 -9.15
CA GLY A 364 22.84 27.00 -8.48
C GLY A 364 21.70 26.64 -9.46
N ASP A 365 21.53 27.45 -10.51
CA ASP A 365 20.51 27.20 -11.53
C ASP A 365 20.74 25.89 -12.30
N SER A 366 21.99 25.54 -12.54
CA SER A 366 22.36 24.30 -13.24
C SER A 366 22.05 23.06 -12.38
N ILE A 367 22.29 23.10 -11.05
CA ILE A 367 21.89 22.02 -10.13
C ILE A 367 20.38 21.87 -10.13
N LYS A 368 19.65 22.99 -9.97
CA LYS A 368 18.19 23.00 -9.99
C LYS A 368 17.67 22.38 -11.28
N ALA A 369 18.16 22.82 -12.43
CA ALA A 369 17.76 22.31 -13.73
C ALA A 369 18.08 20.79 -13.90
N LEU A 370 19.25 20.32 -13.46
CA LEU A 370 19.63 18.90 -13.54
C LEU A 370 18.79 18.01 -12.62
N VAL A 371 18.50 18.45 -11.40
CA VAL A 371 17.61 17.74 -10.46
C VAL A 371 16.20 17.65 -11.03
N PHE A 372 15.66 18.76 -11.56
CA PHE A 372 14.33 18.72 -12.19
C PHE A 372 14.30 17.87 -13.46
N LEU A 373 15.34 17.88 -14.29
CA LEU A 373 15.47 16.94 -15.42
C LEU A 373 15.40 15.50 -14.92
N THR A 374 16.11 15.18 -13.83
CA THR A 374 16.09 13.84 -13.21
C THR A 374 14.68 13.48 -12.71
N ILE A 375 13.99 14.41 -12.04
CA ILE A 375 12.62 14.20 -11.55
C ILE A 375 11.68 13.93 -12.74
N ILE A 376 11.68 14.80 -13.75
CA ILE A 376 10.80 14.68 -14.93
C ILE A 376 11.05 13.34 -15.62
N MET A 377 12.32 13.00 -15.92
CA MET A 377 12.68 11.76 -16.59
C MET A 377 12.26 10.53 -15.78
N THR A 378 12.57 10.50 -14.49
CA THR A 378 12.24 9.34 -13.65
C THR A 378 10.73 9.22 -13.42
N VAL A 379 10.03 10.31 -13.10
CA VAL A 379 8.59 10.29 -12.83
C VAL A 379 7.80 9.96 -14.10
N VAL A 380 8.12 10.59 -15.24
CA VAL A 380 7.38 10.36 -16.49
C VAL A 380 7.69 8.98 -17.05
N CYS A 381 8.97 8.63 -17.23
CA CYS A 381 9.34 7.33 -17.82
C CYS A 381 8.89 6.17 -16.93
N GLN A 382 9.24 6.20 -15.64
CA GLN A 382 8.92 5.11 -14.72
C GLN A 382 7.44 5.08 -14.37
N GLY A 383 6.82 6.25 -14.14
CA GLY A 383 5.39 6.35 -13.84
C GLY A 383 4.50 5.79 -14.94
N LEU A 384 4.80 6.08 -16.20
CA LEU A 384 4.02 5.58 -17.33
C LEU A 384 4.31 4.12 -17.67
N THR A 385 5.53 3.65 -17.45
CA THR A 385 5.95 2.31 -17.89
C THR A 385 5.94 1.26 -16.78
N ALA A 386 5.91 1.65 -15.50
CA ALA A 386 6.00 0.71 -14.38
C ALA A 386 4.91 -0.39 -14.41
N GLY A 387 3.67 -0.05 -14.78
CA GLY A 387 2.59 -1.02 -14.92
C GLY A 387 2.82 -2.01 -16.08
N TRP A 388 3.44 -1.56 -17.17
CA TRP A 388 3.83 -2.43 -18.28
C TRP A 388 5.01 -3.34 -17.89
N VAL A 389 6.02 -2.78 -17.22
CA VAL A 389 7.19 -3.53 -16.73
C VAL A 389 6.78 -4.58 -15.69
N ALA A 390 5.89 -4.23 -14.75
CA ALA A 390 5.36 -5.17 -13.75
C ALA A 390 4.65 -6.36 -14.40
N ARG A 391 3.81 -6.10 -15.41
CA ARG A 391 3.13 -7.16 -16.18
C ARG A 391 4.10 -8.01 -16.98
N PHE A 392 5.09 -7.39 -17.63
CA PHE A 392 6.12 -8.09 -18.40
C PHE A 392 6.96 -9.01 -17.52
N LEU A 393 7.33 -8.55 -16.33
CA LEU A 393 8.08 -9.32 -15.34
C LEU A 393 7.22 -10.32 -14.56
N GLN A 394 5.89 -10.32 -14.76
CA GLN A 394 4.95 -11.19 -14.05
C GLN A 394 5.01 -11.04 -12.51
N ILE A 395 5.28 -9.85 -12.02
CA ILE A 395 5.29 -9.52 -10.58
C ILE A 395 4.03 -8.77 -10.15
N THR A 396 3.11 -8.52 -11.09
CA THR A 396 1.76 -8.09 -10.70
C THR A 396 1.12 -9.23 -9.98
N SER A 397 0.58 -8.96 -8.81
CA SER A 397 -0.19 -9.91 -8.02
C SER A 397 -1.48 -10.29 -8.77
N LYS A 398 -1.32 -10.99 -9.93
CA LYS A 398 -2.43 -11.77 -10.49
C LYS A 398 -2.81 -12.91 -9.56
N ASP A 399 -1.90 -13.25 -8.68
CA ASP A 399 -1.97 -14.23 -7.63
C ASP A 399 -2.09 -13.51 -6.28
N ALA A 400 -3.00 -12.56 -6.18
CA ALA A 400 -3.39 -12.06 -4.88
C ALA A 400 -3.91 -13.28 -4.09
N ILE A 401 -3.04 -13.78 -3.21
CA ILE A 401 -3.27 -14.94 -2.34
C ILE A 401 -3.94 -14.39 -1.09
N GLY A 402 -5.01 -15.05 -0.65
CA GLY A 402 -5.73 -14.67 0.55
C GLY A 402 -7.14 -14.18 0.29
N ALA A 403 -7.89 -14.05 1.38
CA ALA A 403 -9.30 -13.70 1.33
C ALA A 403 -9.68 -12.67 2.41
N VAL A 404 -10.50 -11.70 2.04
CA VAL A 404 -11.27 -10.89 2.98
C VAL A 404 -12.68 -11.44 3.01
N ILE A 405 -13.11 -11.92 4.18
CA ILE A 405 -14.42 -12.53 4.40
C ILE A 405 -15.24 -11.61 5.30
N VAL A 406 -16.38 -11.16 4.79
CA VAL A 406 -17.32 -10.33 5.54
C VAL A 406 -18.50 -11.16 5.98
N GLY A 407 -18.76 -11.16 7.27
CA GLY A 407 -19.75 -12.01 7.93
C GLY A 407 -19.10 -13.18 8.64
N CYS A 408 -19.16 -13.15 9.97
CA CYS A 408 -18.64 -14.22 10.81
C CYS A 408 -19.78 -15.20 11.16
N ASN A 409 -19.65 -16.44 10.70
CA ASN A 409 -20.59 -17.52 10.97
C ASN A 409 -19.88 -18.89 10.80
N PRO A 410 -20.45 -20.01 11.23
CA PRO A 410 -19.79 -21.32 11.13
C PRO A 410 -19.27 -21.67 9.74
N LEU A 411 -20.02 -21.33 8.69
CA LEU A 411 -19.62 -21.59 7.31
C LEU A 411 -18.44 -20.72 6.87
N SER A 412 -18.45 -19.43 7.23
CA SER A 412 -17.33 -18.51 6.91
C SER A 412 -16.06 -18.87 7.67
N LEU A 413 -16.18 -19.30 8.93
CA LEU A 413 -15.04 -19.79 9.73
C LEU A 413 -14.41 -21.03 9.10
N LEU A 414 -15.24 -21.97 8.61
CA LEU A 414 -14.76 -23.15 7.91
C LEU A 414 -13.95 -22.77 6.65
N ILE A 415 -14.47 -21.86 5.83
CA ILE A 415 -13.79 -21.39 4.62
C ILE A 415 -12.49 -20.66 4.97
N ALA A 416 -12.51 -19.76 5.97
CA ALA A 416 -11.34 -19.04 6.45
C ALA A 416 -10.22 -20.00 6.88
N ARG A 417 -10.58 -21.08 7.57
CA ARG A 417 -9.64 -22.11 8.00
C ARG A 417 -8.96 -22.82 6.83
N PHE A 418 -9.70 -23.17 5.77
CA PHE A 418 -9.10 -23.79 4.58
C PHE A 418 -8.04 -22.91 3.92
N PHE A 419 -8.29 -21.60 3.81
CA PHE A 419 -7.29 -20.67 3.31
C PHE A 419 -6.08 -20.58 4.25
N GLN A 420 -6.32 -20.53 5.58
CA GLN A 420 -5.25 -20.48 6.58
C GLN A 420 -4.38 -21.76 6.58
N GLU A 421 -4.96 -22.95 6.45
CA GLU A 421 -4.24 -24.24 6.38
C GLU A 421 -3.31 -24.31 5.15
N ARG A 422 -3.63 -23.55 4.09
CA ARG A 422 -2.78 -23.36 2.92
C ARG A 422 -1.72 -22.27 3.09
N GLY A 423 -1.64 -21.63 4.25
CA GLY A 423 -0.71 -20.53 4.52
C GLY A 423 -1.14 -19.22 3.88
N GLU A 424 -2.40 -19.09 3.42
CA GLU A 424 -2.93 -17.87 2.84
C GLU A 424 -3.39 -16.90 3.93
N ASN A 425 -3.20 -15.59 3.68
CA ASN A 425 -3.67 -14.57 4.61
C ASN A 425 -5.19 -14.44 4.54
N VAL A 426 -5.85 -14.54 5.69
CA VAL A 426 -7.30 -14.35 5.81
C VAL A 426 -7.61 -13.26 6.81
N VAL A 427 -8.52 -12.36 6.44
CA VAL A 427 -9.05 -11.33 7.34
C VAL A 427 -10.55 -11.48 7.39
N MET A 428 -11.10 -11.61 8.60
CA MET A 428 -12.53 -11.66 8.84
C MET A 428 -13.02 -10.32 9.37
N ILE A 429 -14.17 -9.85 8.86
CA ILE A 429 -14.80 -8.59 9.25
C ILE A 429 -16.22 -8.87 9.68
N ASP A 430 -16.58 -8.49 10.91
CA ASP A 430 -17.95 -8.53 11.41
C ASP A 430 -18.13 -7.49 12.53
N THR A 431 -19.38 -7.23 12.87
CA THR A 431 -19.76 -6.40 14.00
C THR A 431 -20.09 -7.20 15.26
N ASP A 432 -20.24 -8.52 15.16
CA ASP A 432 -20.53 -9.41 16.29
C ASP A 432 -19.27 -9.81 17.06
N PRO A 433 -19.06 -9.30 18.29
CA PRO A 433 -17.87 -9.60 19.08
C PRO A 433 -17.73 -11.08 19.46
N GLN A 434 -18.85 -11.80 19.65
CA GLN A 434 -18.79 -13.20 20.11
C GLN A 434 -18.23 -14.13 19.02
N CYS A 435 -18.68 -13.94 17.79
CA CYS A 435 -18.15 -14.72 16.67
C CYS A 435 -16.69 -14.36 16.37
N LEU A 436 -16.32 -13.10 16.50
CA LEU A 436 -14.94 -12.66 16.31
C LEU A 436 -13.99 -13.25 17.35
N LEU A 437 -14.41 -13.40 18.61
CA LEU A 437 -13.61 -14.11 19.63
C LEU A 437 -13.36 -15.58 19.24
N GLN A 438 -14.32 -16.25 18.60
CA GLN A 438 -14.09 -17.60 18.08
C GLN A 438 -13.06 -17.62 16.93
N ALA A 439 -13.12 -16.64 16.03
CA ALA A 439 -12.16 -16.51 14.95
C ALA A 439 -10.74 -16.21 15.48
N GLU A 440 -10.60 -15.34 16.47
CA GLU A 440 -9.33 -15.05 17.14
C GLU A 440 -8.74 -16.27 17.84
N SER A 441 -9.60 -17.11 18.49
CA SER A 441 -9.15 -18.35 19.13
C SER A 441 -8.55 -19.35 18.14
N GLN A 442 -8.90 -19.24 16.85
CA GLN A 442 -8.34 -20.01 15.73
C GLN A 442 -7.15 -19.31 15.04
N ASN A 443 -6.59 -18.27 15.65
CA ASN A 443 -5.49 -17.45 15.10
C ASN A 443 -5.84 -16.75 13.76
N LEU A 444 -7.12 -16.50 13.47
CA LEU A 444 -7.55 -15.71 12.33
C LEU A 444 -7.43 -14.22 12.65
N ARG A 445 -6.99 -13.43 11.69
CA ARG A 445 -7.01 -11.96 11.81
C ARG A 445 -8.45 -11.46 11.70
N VAL A 446 -8.92 -10.72 12.71
CA VAL A 446 -10.29 -10.20 12.74
C VAL A 446 -10.31 -8.68 12.83
N ILE A 447 -11.37 -8.08 12.29
CA ILE A 447 -11.65 -6.65 12.40
C ILE A 447 -13.10 -6.49 12.88
N ALA A 448 -13.25 -6.00 14.11
CA ALA A 448 -14.54 -5.75 14.74
C ALA A 448 -15.12 -4.42 14.26
N SER A 449 -15.69 -4.39 13.05
CA SER A 449 -16.24 -3.17 12.46
C SER A 449 -17.18 -3.47 11.29
N SER A 450 -17.88 -2.44 10.82
CA SER A 450 -18.76 -2.56 9.65
C SER A 450 -17.95 -2.50 8.36
N ALA A 451 -18.06 -3.51 7.51
CA ALA A 451 -17.46 -3.53 6.18
C ALA A 451 -18.10 -2.55 5.18
N LEU A 452 -19.21 -1.88 5.58
CA LEU A 452 -19.76 -0.76 4.80
C LEU A 452 -18.86 0.48 4.82
N ASP A 453 -17.88 0.54 5.71
CA ASP A 453 -16.86 1.57 5.69
C ASP A 453 -15.68 1.12 4.81
N ALA A 454 -15.39 1.89 3.76
CA ALA A 454 -14.28 1.60 2.85
C ALA A 454 -12.91 1.55 3.57
N ALA A 455 -12.74 2.35 4.62
CA ALA A 455 -11.52 2.35 5.41
C ALA A 455 -11.27 1.00 6.10
N VAL A 456 -12.34 0.28 6.46
CA VAL A 456 -12.26 -1.08 7.04
C VAL A 456 -11.76 -2.10 6.01
N LEU A 457 -12.23 -1.98 4.77
CA LEU A 457 -11.78 -2.84 3.66
C LEU A 457 -10.32 -2.53 3.28
N GLU A 458 -9.92 -1.27 3.35
CA GLU A 458 -8.52 -0.86 3.15
C GLU A 458 -7.61 -1.41 4.26
N GLU A 459 -8.03 -1.34 5.53
CA GLU A 459 -7.30 -1.92 6.68
C GLU A 459 -7.20 -3.45 6.60
N ALA A 460 -8.24 -4.10 6.09
CA ALA A 460 -8.19 -5.53 5.80
C ALA A 460 -7.17 -5.87 4.71
N GLY A 461 -6.65 -4.86 4.00
CA GLY A 461 -5.70 -5.03 2.93
C GLY A 461 -6.35 -5.57 1.65
N LEU A 462 -7.65 -5.29 1.42
CA LEU A 462 -8.41 -5.86 0.31
C LEU A 462 -7.76 -5.61 -1.06
N ALA A 463 -7.10 -4.47 -1.25
CA ALA A 463 -6.40 -4.16 -2.49
C ALA A 463 -5.26 -5.15 -2.83
N SER A 464 -4.73 -5.86 -1.82
CA SER A 464 -3.67 -6.87 -1.96
C SER A 464 -4.17 -8.30 -1.85
N MET A 465 -5.46 -8.51 -1.57
CA MET A 465 -6.08 -9.83 -1.39
C MET A 465 -6.69 -10.35 -2.69
N GLY A 466 -6.63 -11.68 -2.88
CA GLY A 466 -7.12 -12.35 -4.08
C GLY A 466 -8.62 -12.49 -4.16
N THR A 467 -9.27 -12.59 -3.01
CA THR A 467 -10.69 -12.89 -2.93
C THR A 467 -11.39 -11.98 -1.91
N PHE A 468 -12.48 -11.39 -2.32
CA PHE A 468 -13.47 -10.78 -1.44
C PHE A 468 -14.71 -11.67 -1.39
N LEU A 469 -15.16 -12.03 -0.20
CA LEU A 469 -16.34 -12.85 0.02
C LEU A 469 -17.27 -12.22 1.04
N ALA A 470 -18.47 -11.79 0.62
CA ALA A 470 -19.51 -11.30 1.50
C ALA A 470 -20.55 -12.38 1.76
N MET A 471 -20.69 -12.79 3.03
CA MET A 471 -21.60 -13.85 3.45
C MET A 471 -22.22 -13.59 4.84
N THR A 472 -22.72 -12.37 5.04
CA THR A 472 -23.55 -12.03 6.20
C THR A 472 -24.93 -12.69 6.06
N SER A 473 -25.77 -12.58 7.09
CA SER A 473 -27.14 -13.09 7.05
C SER A 473 -28.08 -12.29 6.12
N ASN A 474 -27.66 -11.15 5.61
CA ASN A 474 -28.45 -10.28 4.73
C ASN A 474 -27.84 -10.23 3.31
N GLY A 475 -28.53 -10.85 2.34
CA GLY A 475 -28.07 -10.94 0.96
C GLY A 475 -27.98 -9.59 0.24
N GLU A 476 -28.85 -8.63 0.54
CA GLU A 476 -28.79 -7.28 -0.05
C GLU A 476 -27.54 -6.53 0.41
N VAL A 477 -27.24 -6.62 1.71
CA VAL A 477 -26.00 -6.05 2.27
C VAL A 477 -24.77 -6.70 1.64
N ASN A 478 -24.78 -8.03 1.46
CA ASN A 478 -23.70 -8.74 0.82
C ASN A 478 -23.45 -8.26 -0.61
N PHE A 479 -24.51 -8.01 -1.37
CA PHE A 479 -24.41 -7.50 -2.74
C PHE A 479 -23.82 -6.09 -2.79
N VAL A 480 -24.31 -5.17 -1.92
CA VAL A 480 -23.79 -3.80 -1.83
C VAL A 480 -22.30 -3.78 -1.42
N LEU A 481 -21.92 -4.62 -0.45
CA LEU A 481 -20.53 -4.76 -0.03
C LEU A 481 -19.63 -5.26 -1.17
N ALA A 482 -20.09 -6.25 -1.92
CA ALA A 482 -19.35 -6.81 -3.04
C ALA A 482 -19.23 -5.82 -4.20
N GLN A 483 -20.31 -5.08 -4.51
CA GLN A 483 -20.26 -4.03 -5.51
C GLN A 483 -19.24 -2.95 -5.13
N ARG A 484 -19.26 -2.50 -3.89
CA ARG A 484 -18.29 -1.51 -3.39
C ARG A 484 -16.85 -2.03 -3.45
N ALA A 485 -16.63 -3.27 -3.02
CA ALA A 485 -15.32 -3.90 -3.10
C ALA A 485 -14.81 -3.98 -4.55
N ALA A 486 -15.70 -4.28 -5.50
CA ALA A 486 -15.37 -4.33 -6.93
C ALA A 486 -15.06 -2.97 -7.54
N GLU A 487 -15.77 -1.91 -7.13
CA GLU A 487 -15.62 -0.56 -7.66
C GLU A 487 -14.40 0.17 -7.07
N GLU A 488 -14.21 0.10 -5.74
CA GLU A 488 -13.18 0.86 -5.03
C GLU A 488 -11.82 0.15 -4.99
N PHE A 489 -11.81 -1.20 -4.83
CA PHE A 489 -10.57 -1.98 -4.60
C PHE A 489 -10.22 -2.91 -5.77
N ASN A 490 -11.23 -3.30 -6.57
CA ASN A 490 -11.07 -4.16 -7.75
C ASN A 490 -10.24 -5.44 -7.51
N PRO A 491 -10.50 -6.23 -6.44
CA PRO A 491 -9.80 -7.48 -6.23
C PRO A 491 -10.09 -8.47 -7.36
N PRO A 492 -9.20 -9.43 -7.64
CA PRO A 492 -9.35 -10.38 -8.75
C PRO A 492 -10.65 -11.18 -8.71
N ARG A 493 -11.14 -11.52 -7.52
CA ARG A 493 -12.36 -12.30 -7.32
C ARG A 493 -13.24 -11.61 -6.29
N VAL A 494 -14.44 -11.24 -6.71
CA VAL A 494 -15.47 -10.66 -5.84
C VAL A 494 -16.68 -11.56 -5.84
N LEU A 495 -16.99 -12.14 -4.67
CA LEU A 495 -18.09 -13.05 -4.48
C LEU A 495 -19.00 -12.59 -3.34
N ALA A 496 -20.28 -12.86 -3.49
CA ALA A 496 -21.25 -12.58 -2.44
C ALA A 496 -22.38 -13.63 -2.44
N VAL A 497 -22.96 -13.85 -1.26
CA VAL A 497 -24.17 -14.66 -1.13
C VAL A 497 -25.36 -13.72 -1.10
N PHE A 498 -26.19 -13.78 -2.15
CA PHE A 498 -27.40 -12.98 -2.29
C PHE A 498 -28.48 -13.76 -3.07
N PRO A 499 -29.79 -13.44 -2.88
CA PRO A 499 -30.86 -14.04 -3.67
C PRO A 499 -30.73 -13.67 -5.14
N ARG A 500 -31.01 -14.61 -6.04
CA ARG A 500 -31.01 -14.33 -7.46
C ARG A 500 -32.25 -13.52 -7.84
N ASP A 501 -32.06 -12.29 -8.30
CA ASP A 501 -33.14 -11.53 -8.93
C ASP A 501 -33.30 -12.02 -10.39
N PRO A 502 -34.46 -12.61 -10.77
CA PRO A 502 -34.69 -13.08 -12.14
C PRO A 502 -34.62 -11.97 -13.19
N GLN A 503 -34.78 -10.70 -12.78
CA GLN A 503 -34.78 -9.55 -13.68
C GLN A 503 -33.41 -8.88 -13.83
N ALA A 504 -32.46 -9.15 -12.94
CA ALA A 504 -31.12 -8.55 -12.94
C ALA A 504 -30.11 -9.27 -13.87
N SER A 505 -30.51 -10.30 -14.61
CA SER A 505 -29.62 -11.19 -15.37
C SER A 505 -29.09 -10.63 -16.69
N SER A 506 -29.23 -9.35 -17.01
CA SER A 506 -28.81 -8.79 -18.32
C SER A 506 -27.81 -7.64 -18.31
N SER A 507 -27.27 -7.20 -17.19
CA SER A 507 -26.16 -6.23 -17.24
C SER A 507 -24.81 -6.97 -17.33
N ALA A 508 -24.31 -7.09 -18.55
CA ALA A 508 -23.04 -7.74 -18.91
C ALA A 508 -21.77 -7.09 -18.27
N ASN A 509 -21.93 -6.24 -17.27
CA ASN A 509 -20.84 -5.50 -16.62
C ASN A 509 -20.75 -5.74 -15.11
N ASN A 510 -21.41 -6.78 -14.57
CA ASN A 510 -21.41 -7.02 -13.13
C ASN A 510 -20.15 -7.78 -12.73
N LYS A 511 -19.18 -7.09 -12.14
CA LYS A 511 -17.92 -7.69 -11.61
C LYS A 511 -18.14 -8.57 -10.37
N VAL A 512 -19.36 -8.63 -9.84
CA VAL A 512 -19.74 -9.40 -8.64
C VAL A 512 -20.29 -10.74 -9.06
N ASN A 513 -19.66 -11.81 -8.56
CA ASN A 513 -20.13 -13.18 -8.77
C ASN A 513 -20.94 -13.67 -7.57
N GLN A 514 -21.99 -14.44 -7.83
CA GLN A 514 -22.73 -15.13 -6.78
C GLN A 514 -21.88 -16.30 -6.25
N ALA A 515 -21.74 -16.42 -4.92
CA ALA A 515 -20.95 -17.46 -4.29
C ALA A 515 -21.74 -18.77 -4.17
N PHE A 516 -21.06 -19.90 -4.33
CA PHE A 516 -21.49 -21.27 -4.09
C PHE A 516 -22.62 -21.75 -5.00
N ILE A 517 -23.86 -21.50 -4.63
CA ILE A 517 -25.07 -21.90 -5.35
C ILE A 517 -26.09 -20.77 -5.37
N PRO A 518 -26.96 -20.71 -6.40
CA PRO A 518 -28.10 -19.78 -6.37
C PRO A 518 -28.98 -20.04 -5.13
N ASP A 519 -29.45 -18.96 -4.50
CA ASP A 519 -30.40 -18.99 -3.35
C ASP A 519 -29.90 -19.79 -2.13
N LEU A 520 -28.61 -19.65 -1.80
CA LEU A 520 -28.04 -20.29 -0.62
C LEU A 520 -28.68 -19.80 0.68
N ALA A 521 -29.34 -20.72 1.41
CA ALA A 521 -29.88 -20.46 2.74
C ALA A 521 -28.77 -20.57 3.81
N ILE A 522 -27.96 -19.51 3.98
CA ILE A 522 -26.82 -19.50 4.95
C ILE A 522 -27.25 -19.94 6.35
N LYS A 523 -28.41 -19.47 6.85
CA LYS A 523 -28.89 -19.82 8.19
C LYS A 523 -29.09 -21.33 8.36
N THR A 524 -29.73 -21.97 7.39
CA THR A 524 -29.99 -23.41 7.42
C THR A 524 -28.69 -24.24 7.41
N TRP A 525 -27.71 -23.84 6.59
CA TRP A 525 -26.42 -24.55 6.54
C TRP A 525 -25.57 -24.31 7.80
N ASN A 526 -25.66 -23.15 8.41
CA ASN A 526 -25.03 -22.89 9.70
C ASN A 526 -25.67 -23.72 10.83
N GLU A 527 -27.02 -23.91 10.83
CA GLU A 527 -27.70 -24.82 11.75
C GLU A 527 -27.27 -26.27 11.54
N TYR A 528 -27.16 -26.73 10.28
CA TYR A 528 -26.67 -28.07 9.98
C TYR A 528 -25.23 -28.30 10.42
N LEU A 529 -24.35 -27.28 10.30
CA LEU A 529 -22.99 -27.33 10.79
C LEU A 529 -22.93 -27.42 12.31
N ASN A 530 -23.69 -26.60 13.02
CA ASN A 530 -23.77 -26.60 14.49
C ASN A 530 -24.34 -27.90 15.04
N ASP A 531 -25.35 -28.48 14.36
CA ASP A 531 -25.99 -29.76 14.74
C ASP A 531 -25.14 -30.99 14.37
N GLY A 532 -24.00 -30.79 13.69
CA GLY A 532 -23.18 -31.91 13.19
C GLY A 532 -23.89 -32.80 12.14
N ARG A 533 -24.81 -32.21 11.38
CA ARG A 533 -25.62 -32.92 10.33
C ARG A 533 -24.99 -32.75 8.94
N VAL A 534 -23.75 -32.40 8.86
CA VAL A 534 -23.02 -32.23 7.60
C VAL A 534 -21.75 -33.08 7.62
N LYS A 535 -21.36 -33.50 6.43
CA LYS A 535 -20.06 -34.12 6.15
C LYS A 535 -19.32 -33.27 5.14
N LEU A 536 -18.03 -33.17 5.36
CA LEU A 536 -17.11 -32.52 4.42
C LEU A 536 -16.58 -33.60 3.47
N GLY A 537 -16.72 -33.37 2.17
CA GLY A 537 -16.24 -34.26 1.14
C GLY A 537 -15.38 -33.56 0.11
N THR A 538 -14.49 -34.29 -0.52
CA THR A 538 -13.72 -33.83 -1.67
C THR A 538 -13.84 -34.81 -2.82
N THR A 539 -13.89 -34.28 -4.06
CA THR A 539 -13.90 -35.08 -5.27
C THR A 539 -13.00 -34.43 -6.31
N THR A 540 -12.09 -35.22 -6.88
CA THR A 540 -11.29 -34.82 -8.04
C THR A 540 -11.98 -35.26 -9.31
N LEU A 541 -12.18 -34.31 -10.25
CA LEU A 541 -12.86 -34.59 -11.53
C LEU A 541 -11.87 -35.23 -12.50
N ASN A 542 -12.10 -36.54 -12.79
CA ASN A 542 -11.25 -37.32 -13.66
C ASN A 542 -11.75 -37.27 -15.11
N GLU A 543 -10.84 -37.30 -16.09
CA GLU A 543 -11.16 -37.24 -17.52
C GLU A 543 -12.09 -38.36 -17.97
N SER A 544 -11.89 -39.59 -17.45
CA SER A 544 -12.67 -40.79 -17.81
C SER A 544 -14.11 -40.76 -17.32
N GLU A 545 -14.41 -40.04 -16.23
CA GLU A 545 -15.73 -40.04 -15.59
C GLU A 545 -16.32 -38.61 -15.44
N PHE A 546 -15.72 -37.62 -16.05
CA PHE A 546 -16.07 -36.21 -15.88
C PHE A 546 -17.58 -35.94 -16.03
N SER A 547 -18.20 -36.40 -17.12
CA SER A 547 -19.64 -36.18 -17.37
C SER A 547 -20.50 -36.79 -16.28
N THR A 548 -20.20 -38.03 -15.87
CA THR A 548 -20.95 -38.73 -14.84
C THR A 548 -20.77 -38.10 -13.45
N GLN A 549 -19.56 -37.71 -13.10
CA GLN A 549 -19.26 -37.02 -11.83
C GLN A 549 -19.94 -35.66 -11.79
N HIS A 550 -19.83 -34.89 -12.87
CA HIS A 550 -20.45 -33.59 -13.01
C HIS A 550 -21.97 -33.66 -12.83
N ASP A 551 -22.65 -34.54 -13.56
CA ASP A 551 -24.11 -34.67 -13.52
C ASP A 551 -24.61 -35.10 -12.12
N ARG A 552 -23.91 -36.00 -11.46
CA ARG A 552 -24.26 -36.46 -10.11
C ARG A 552 -24.08 -35.34 -9.07
N ILE A 553 -23.00 -34.58 -9.13
CA ILE A 553 -22.80 -33.46 -8.20
C ILE A 553 -23.86 -32.39 -8.46
N GLN A 554 -24.15 -32.07 -9.71
CA GLN A 554 -25.17 -31.09 -10.08
C GLN A 554 -26.58 -31.49 -9.60
N GLU A 555 -26.90 -32.77 -9.69
CA GLU A 555 -28.16 -33.29 -9.17
C GLU A 555 -28.28 -33.12 -7.65
N LYS A 556 -27.19 -33.42 -6.91
CA LYS A 556 -27.16 -33.22 -5.45
C LYS A 556 -27.19 -31.72 -5.04
N ILE A 557 -26.62 -30.85 -5.85
CA ILE A 557 -26.76 -29.39 -5.67
C ILE A 557 -28.22 -28.96 -5.87
N ARG A 558 -28.89 -29.44 -6.94
CA ARG A 558 -30.29 -29.11 -7.24
C ARG A 558 -31.26 -29.63 -6.16
N THR A 559 -30.95 -30.74 -5.55
CA THR A 559 -31.76 -31.32 -4.44
C THR A 559 -31.47 -30.64 -3.10
N GLY A 560 -30.52 -29.67 -3.03
CA GLY A 560 -30.17 -28.96 -1.79
C GLY A 560 -29.40 -29.79 -0.78
N VAL A 561 -28.93 -31.00 -1.16
CA VAL A 561 -28.19 -31.92 -0.29
C VAL A 561 -26.69 -31.61 -0.28
N LEU A 562 -26.18 -30.95 -1.32
CA LEU A 562 -24.76 -30.63 -1.50
C LEU A 562 -24.54 -29.14 -1.76
N ILE A 563 -23.54 -28.57 -1.11
CA ILE A 563 -23.01 -27.22 -1.37
C ILE A 563 -21.54 -27.36 -1.77
N PRO A 564 -21.13 -26.91 -2.97
CA PRO A 564 -19.73 -26.79 -3.33
C PRO A 564 -19.18 -25.49 -2.67
N LEU A 565 -18.11 -25.61 -1.87
CA LEU A 565 -17.52 -24.47 -1.17
C LEU A 565 -16.33 -23.90 -1.91
N LEU A 566 -15.38 -24.78 -2.24
CA LEU A 566 -14.09 -24.41 -2.76
C LEU A 566 -13.72 -25.32 -3.94
N VAL A 567 -12.96 -24.79 -4.86
CA VAL A 567 -12.31 -25.54 -5.92
C VAL A 567 -10.81 -25.34 -5.83
N GLU A 568 -10.08 -26.43 -5.90
CA GLU A 568 -8.63 -26.42 -6.04
C GLU A 568 -8.28 -26.70 -7.50
N ARG A 569 -7.66 -25.70 -8.15
CA ARG A 569 -7.22 -25.74 -9.54
C ARG A 569 -5.76 -25.30 -9.59
N GLU A 570 -4.88 -26.10 -10.20
CA GLU A 570 -3.44 -25.79 -10.30
C GLU A 570 -2.80 -25.44 -8.93
N GLU A 571 -3.11 -26.23 -7.89
CA GLU A 571 -2.66 -26.05 -6.49
C GLU A 571 -3.19 -24.77 -5.81
N ARG A 572 -4.19 -24.10 -6.39
CA ARG A 572 -4.79 -22.88 -5.84
C ARG A 572 -6.20 -23.13 -5.35
N LEU A 573 -6.44 -22.66 -4.13
CA LEU A 573 -7.77 -22.72 -3.53
C LEU A 573 -8.58 -21.49 -3.94
N GLN A 574 -9.80 -21.70 -4.41
CA GLN A 574 -10.71 -20.64 -4.85
C GLN A 574 -12.11 -20.90 -4.30
N VAL A 575 -12.79 -19.82 -3.87
CA VAL A 575 -14.21 -19.91 -3.53
C VAL A 575 -15.00 -20.19 -4.79
N MET A 576 -15.92 -21.17 -4.73
CA MET A 576 -16.72 -21.61 -5.86
C MET A 576 -17.76 -20.54 -6.24
N PRO A 577 -17.73 -19.97 -7.46
CA PRO A 577 -18.83 -19.15 -7.98
C PRO A 577 -19.99 -20.04 -8.45
N ALA A 578 -21.21 -19.56 -8.30
CA ALA A 578 -22.42 -20.32 -8.68
C ALA A 578 -22.50 -20.70 -10.17
N ASN A 579 -21.86 -19.94 -11.05
CA ASN A 579 -21.90 -20.13 -12.51
C ASN A 579 -20.54 -20.58 -13.08
N GLN A 580 -19.65 -21.15 -12.27
CA GLN A 580 -18.34 -21.60 -12.76
C GLN A 580 -18.47 -22.90 -13.55
N GLU A 581 -17.84 -22.93 -14.73
CA GLU A 581 -17.62 -24.18 -15.47
C GLU A 581 -16.48 -24.97 -14.81
N TRP A 582 -16.76 -26.24 -14.52
CA TRP A 582 -15.80 -27.14 -13.94
C TRP A 582 -14.92 -27.75 -15.02
N GLN A 583 -13.68 -28.05 -14.67
CA GLN A 583 -12.69 -28.60 -15.60
C GLN A 583 -12.16 -29.93 -15.09
N VAL A 584 -11.65 -30.72 -16.00
CA VAL A 584 -10.96 -31.97 -15.67
C VAL A 584 -9.72 -31.63 -14.81
N GLY A 585 -9.55 -32.36 -13.72
CA GLY A 585 -8.48 -32.11 -12.75
C GLY A 585 -8.86 -31.15 -11.59
N ASP A 586 -10.03 -30.51 -11.64
CA ASP A 586 -10.52 -29.72 -10.51
C ASP A 586 -10.78 -30.61 -9.30
N ARG A 587 -10.28 -30.23 -8.13
CA ARG A 587 -10.64 -30.87 -6.86
C ARG A 587 -11.68 -30.01 -6.17
N ILE A 588 -12.91 -30.52 -6.06
CA ILE A 588 -14.03 -29.79 -5.46
C ILE A 588 -14.17 -30.18 -4.00
N ILE A 589 -14.21 -29.19 -3.11
CA ILE A 589 -14.47 -29.33 -1.68
C ILE A 589 -15.91 -28.89 -1.42
N TYR A 590 -16.71 -29.76 -0.81
CA TYR A 590 -18.14 -29.54 -0.63
C TYR A 590 -18.65 -30.03 0.73
N LEU A 591 -19.81 -29.52 1.15
CA LEU A 591 -20.56 -30.01 2.29
C LEU A 591 -21.73 -30.86 1.79
N LEU A 592 -21.93 -32.01 2.45
CA LEU A 592 -23.07 -32.89 2.27
C LEU A 592 -23.96 -32.85 3.50
N HIS A 593 -25.25 -32.61 3.32
CA HIS A 593 -26.23 -32.70 4.39
C HIS A 593 -26.56 -34.18 4.67
N ASP A 594 -26.34 -34.65 5.91
CA ASP A 594 -26.72 -35.96 6.42
C ASP A 594 -27.84 -35.84 7.47
N PRO A 595 -29.09 -36.06 7.11
CA PRO A 595 -30.21 -35.79 8.01
C PRO A 595 -30.30 -36.78 9.20
N ARG A 596 -29.51 -37.82 9.26
CA ARG A 596 -29.63 -38.86 10.31
C ARG A 596 -28.30 -39.42 10.84
N PRO A 597 -27.33 -38.63 11.25
CA PRO A 597 -26.01 -39.13 11.68
C PRO A 597 -26.06 -39.95 12.98
N SER A 598 -27.08 -39.75 13.83
CA SER A 598 -27.18 -40.40 15.14
C SER A 598 -27.97 -41.71 15.15
N LEU A 599 -28.89 -41.90 14.22
CA LEU A 599 -29.70 -43.13 14.13
C LEU A 599 -28.88 -44.31 13.61
N LEU A 600 -27.97 -44.09 12.69
CA LEU A 600 -27.08 -45.07 12.12
C LEU A 600 -26.04 -45.59 13.13
N LYS A 601 -25.52 -44.73 14.01
CA LYS A 601 -24.64 -45.14 15.11
C LYS A 601 -25.32 -46.03 16.15
N ARG A 602 -26.64 -45.87 16.35
CA ARG A 602 -27.43 -46.70 17.31
C ARG A 602 -27.93 -48.04 16.72
N LEU A 603 -28.16 -48.07 15.41
CA LEU A 603 -28.66 -49.30 14.76
C LEU A 603 -27.55 -50.25 14.32
N SER A 604 -26.33 -49.75 14.08
CA SER A 604 -25.28 -50.60 13.52
C SER A 604 -24.51 -51.39 14.54
N GLY A 605 -24.63 -51.24 15.86
CA GLY A 605 -23.92 -52.06 16.86
C GLY A 605 -22.53 -52.55 16.47
N ALA A 606 -22.06 -52.17 15.31
CA ALA A 606 -20.86 -52.62 14.66
C ALA A 606 -19.83 -51.49 14.65
N THR A 607 -18.65 -51.79 15.11
CA THR A 607 -17.44 -50.97 15.13
C THR A 607 -16.87 -50.64 13.74
N GLN A 608 -17.60 -50.94 12.67
CA GLN A 608 -17.24 -50.53 11.30
C GLN A 608 -18.42 -49.80 10.68
N SER A 609 -18.21 -48.54 10.38
CA SER A 609 -19.12 -47.71 9.60
C SER A 609 -19.23 -48.23 8.17
N THR A 610 -20.22 -49.08 7.92
CA THR A 610 -20.66 -49.34 6.56
C THR A 610 -21.48 -48.12 6.12
N PRO A 611 -21.10 -47.41 5.06
CA PRO A 611 -21.90 -46.30 4.55
C PRO A 611 -23.16 -46.89 3.97
N LEU A 612 -24.31 -46.73 4.65
CA LEU A 612 -25.61 -46.93 4.04
C LEU A 612 -25.73 -45.91 2.92
N SER A 613 -25.47 -46.41 1.74
CA SER A 613 -25.77 -45.89 0.41
C SER A 613 -26.21 -44.43 0.30
N LEU A 614 -25.35 -43.48 0.59
CA LEU A 614 -25.12 -42.46 -0.36
C LEU A 614 -24.49 -43.19 -1.55
N GLU A 615 -25.28 -43.40 -2.60
CA GLU A 615 -24.81 -44.02 -3.84
C GLU A 615 -23.45 -43.39 -4.16
N LYS A 616 -22.44 -44.23 -4.30
CA LYS A 616 -21.04 -43.87 -4.44
C LYS A 616 -20.87 -42.67 -5.36
N LEU A 617 -20.67 -41.51 -4.80
CA LEU A 617 -19.82 -40.51 -5.45
C LEU A 617 -18.44 -41.19 -5.50
N PRO A 618 -17.89 -41.46 -6.67
CA PRO A 618 -16.60 -42.11 -6.76
C PRO A 618 -15.58 -41.26 -5.99
N GLU A 619 -14.88 -41.90 -5.06
CA GLU A 619 -13.80 -41.32 -4.25
C GLU A 619 -14.19 -40.07 -3.43
N VAL A 620 -14.99 -40.27 -2.40
CA VAL A 620 -15.15 -39.28 -1.32
C VAL A 620 -14.08 -39.58 -0.29
N GLU A 621 -13.03 -38.76 -0.22
CA GLU A 621 -12.16 -38.65 0.96
C GLU A 621 -12.94 -37.93 2.05
N ASP A 622 -13.31 -38.61 3.12
CA ASP A 622 -13.86 -37.98 4.32
C ASP A 622 -12.74 -37.18 5.00
N LEU A 623 -12.76 -35.87 4.86
CA LEU A 623 -11.90 -34.98 5.65
C LEU A 623 -12.46 -34.91 7.08
N PRO A 624 -11.64 -35.09 8.13
CA PRO A 624 -12.12 -34.96 9.49
C PRO A 624 -12.58 -33.53 9.74
N LEU A 625 -13.86 -33.36 10.06
CA LEU A 625 -14.36 -32.14 10.70
C LEU A 625 -13.74 -32.13 12.10
N VAL A 626 -12.53 -31.59 12.24
CA VAL A 626 -11.89 -31.42 13.56
C VAL A 626 -12.77 -30.48 14.37
N GLN A 627 -13.59 -31.11 15.20
CA GLN A 627 -14.14 -30.68 16.48
C GLN A 627 -14.43 -29.18 16.65
N LEU A 628 -15.52 -28.71 16.02
CA LEU A 628 -16.28 -27.57 16.52
C LEU A 628 -17.00 -27.90 17.86
N SER A 629 -17.08 -29.19 18.24
CA SER A 629 -17.80 -29.67 19.42
C SER A 629 -16.99 -29.71 20.72
N GLU A 630 -15.68 -29.61 20.71
CA GLU A 630 -14.87 -29.65 21.95
C GLU A 630 -14.76 -28.32 22.68
N LEU A 631 -15.13 -27.20 22.05
CA LEU A 631 -15.09 -25.88 22.69
C LEU A 631 -16.35 -25.56 23.52
N SER A 632 -17.43 -26.33 23.36
CA SER A 632 -18.65 -26.13 24.17
C SER A 632 -18.68 -26.90 25.49
N THR A 633 -17.71 -27.77 25.76
CA THR A 633 -17.71 -28.64 26.97
C THR A 633 -16.72 -28.23 28.06
N THR A 634 -15.91 -27.18 27.85
CA THR A 634 -14.96 -26.72 28.88
C THR A 634 -15.50 -25.66 29.83
N GLU A 635 -16.72 -25.15 29.64
CA GLU A 635 -17.31 -24.17 30.56
C GLU A 635 -18.17 -24.77 31.70
N SER A 636 -18.34 -26.10 31.77
CA SER A 636 -19.15 -26.72 32.84
C SER A 636 -18.34 -27.43 33.95
N ALA A 637 -17.01 -27.33 33.94
CA ALA A 637 -16.17 -27.96 34.99
C ALA A 637 -15.25 -26.93 35.63
N GLY A 638 -15.81 -25.98 36.37
CA GLY A 638 -15.02 -24.98 37.11
C GLY A 638 -15.91 -24.16 38.05
N ARG A 639 -16.55 -24.82 38.99
CA ARG A 639 -16.99 -24.18 40.25
C ARG A 639 -15.97 -24.45 41.34
#